data_86235e32e09755fb0ad583f1d3ee419a
#
_entry.id   86235e32e09755fb0ad583f1d3ee419a
#
_cell.length_a   1.000
_cell.length_b   1.000
_cell.length_c   1.000
_cell.angle_alpha   90.00
_cell.angle_beta   90.00
_cell.angle_gamma   90.00
#
_symmetry.space_group_name_H-M   'P 1'
#
loop_
_entity.id
_entity.type
_entity.pdbx_description
1 polymer ?
#
loop_
_entity_poly.entity_id
_entity_poly.type
_entity_poly.pdbx_seq_one_letter_code
_entity_poly.pdbx_strand_id
1 'polypeptide(L)'
;GELATPTRTGLDIEEGAALAISAVGDRAVVLDRDAGRVIVAGGGTVEIADAADARLQHPSAASATVAVATPTELLQIPVGGGDPLVTASGGAKGTPAQPVQLTGCTYSAWSGSNRFVRDCMIDSQDAKAEIDRADPEAEFMFRVNREVVVLNDTFGGTAWMASENMQRVDNWNDVTPPEGDEQDEENTAEEFTETTLPERTEVNTTPVAVDDDFGVRPGRTTIISVIDNDSDPDGDVLTATLPSGSPSLGTVEPIYGGTAVQITVPEDANGQETFVYRVDDGRGGWDEANVRLTVSPDGTNQAPVQKRTAAVTVEQGGSVSYNALPDWLDPDGDDLFLKAASVPDGDEVEFTADGQITFRATSQVQGRKEIAIVVSDGTADAEGVLRVDVRPIGSTKPVTNADHVQTRVGQTVTVSPLVNDVSPSGVPLRLARLDEVAGVTIVPDYSIGTFSFRADAPGTYYVQYLVTDGPNTVVGIVRVDVKEAIADDLPPIAVRDVAMLPGGSEVLVDVLANDSDPAGGILVVQSVSVPPSAGVSVAVLNHEVLRIADQGGLTEPVTIGYRISNGSQTADGEVVVIPVPAPNKLKPPVATDDSVVVRAGDIVTIPVLANDHHPNGDLITLSPTLIDPIIDPADGDVFVAENTLRFRAGPTAKTVYATYEVVDSAGQKDAGYVTIQILAVDPENNAAPRPRDLTARVLSGATVRIPIPLDGIDPDGDSVELIGPASAPAQGRIIEVG
;
A
#
# COMPACT_ATOMS: atom_id res chain seq x y z
N GLY A 1 11.82 6.44 -34.10
CA GLY A 1 11.15 6.71 -35.37
C GLY A 1 10.97 8.21 -35.55
N GLU A 2 11.11 8.75 -36.74
CA GLU A 2 10.84 10.17 -37.02
C GLU A 2 9.37 10.45 -36.76
N LEU A 3 9.06 11.42 -35.92
CA LEU A 3 7.71 11.94 -35.72
C LEU A 3 7.19 12.49 -37.06
N ALA A 4 6.11 11.94 -37.56
CA ALA A 4 5.44 12.45 -38.76
C ALA A 4 4.97 13.87 -38.52
N THR A 5 5.19 14.74 -39.50
CA THR A 5 4.72 16.15 -39.44
C THR A 5 3.18 16.15 -39.31
N PRO A 6 2.58 16.81 -38.31
CA PRO A 6 1.14 16.82 -38.15
C PRO A 6 0.44 17.45 -39.32
N THR A 7 -0.54 16.78 -39.89
CA THR A 7 -1.38 17.31 -40.96
C THR A 7 -2.46 18.21 -40.36
N ARG A 8 -2.59 19.43 -40.82
CA ARG A 8 -3.64 20.35 -40.39
C ARG A 8 -4.74 20.41 -41.44
N THR A 9 -5.99 20.11 -41.05
CA THR A 9 -7.18 20.25 -41.87
C THR A 9 -8.06 21.32 -41.25
N GLY A 10 -8.40 22.37 -42.04
CA GLY A 10 -9.35 23.36 -41.60
C GLY A 10 -10.77 22.77 -41.63
N LEU A 11 -11.50 22.92 -40.55
CA LEU A 11 -12.94 22.61 -40.47
C LEU A 11 -13.72 23.90 -40.38
N ASP A 12 -14.88 23.94 -41.07
CA ASP A 12 -15.81 25.08 -41.02
C ASP A 12 -16.71 24.94 -39.79
N ILE A 13 -16.19 25.36 -38.62
CA ILE A 13 -16.85 25.25 -37.30
C ILE A 13 -16.88 26.65 -36.68
N GLU A 14 -18.03 27.04 -36.12
CA GLU A 14 -18.18 28.31 -35.41
C GLU A 14 -17.36 28.33 -34.10
N GLU A 15 -16.81 29.49 -33.78
CA GLU A 15 -16.05 29.68 -32.55
C GLU A 15 -16.97 29.53 -31.33
N GLY A 16 -16.62 28.63 -30.41
CA GLY A 16 -17.41 28.30 -29.19
C GLY A 16 -18.45 27.22 -29.40
N ALA A 17 -18.50 26.54 -30.56
CA ALA A 17 -19.43 25.42 -30.79
C ALA A 17 -19.22 24.25 -29.82
N ALA A 18 -20.31 23.61 -29.40
CA ALA A 18 -20.29 22.41 -28.57
C ALA A 18 -19.86 21.18 -29.38
N LEU A 19 -18.60 20.80 -29.27
CA LEU A 19 -17.98 19.72 -30.03
C LEU A 19 -17.76 18.46 -29.24
N ALA A 20 -17.91 17.30 -29.92
CA ALA A 20 -17.32 16.03 -29.48
C ALA A 20 -16.36 15.52 -30.56
N ILE A 21 -15.21 14.97 -30.13
CA ILE A 21 -14.16 14.52 -31.04
C ILE A 21 -13.89 13.04 -30.80
N SER A 22 -13.69 12.29 -31.86
CA SER A 22 -13.32 10.87 -31.85
C SER A 22 -12.44 10.53 -33.05
N ALA A 23 -12.06 9.24 -33.16
CA ALA A 23 -11.31 8.72 -34.30
C ALA A 23 -11.88 7.36 -34.74
N VAL A 24 -11.80 7.10 -36.05
CA VAL A 24 -12.07 5.80 -36.65
C VAL A 24 -10.88 5.42 -37.53
N GLY A 25 -10.06 4.51 -37.08
CA GLY A 25 -8.75 4.26 -37.66
C GLY A 25 -7.89 5.53 -37.66
N ASP A 26 -7.44 5.93 -38.84
CA ASP A 26 -6.60 7.12 -39.07
C ASP A 26 -7.40 8.41 -39.32
N ARG A 27 -8.73 8.38 -39.21
CA ARG A 27 -9.61 9.52 -39.52
C ARG A 27 -10.18 10.14 -38.26
N ALA A 28 -9.95 11.43 -38.09
CA ALA A 28 -10.60 12.21 -37.06
C ALA A 28 -12.07 12.46 -37.41
N VAL A 29 -12.93 12.41 -36.40
CA VAL A 29 -14.37 12.64 -36.50
C VAL A 29 -14.79 13.67 -35.48
N VAL A 30 -15.61 14.66 -35.92
CA VAL A 30 -16.12 15.75 -35.08
C VAL A 30 -17.65 15.75 -35.15
N LEU A 31 -18.30 15.70 -34.02
CA LEU A 31 -19.72 15.98 -33.87
C LEU A 31 -19.86 17.44 -33.41
N ASP A 32 -20.42 18.29 -34.29
CA ASP A 32 -20.82 19.65 -33.99
C ASP A 32 -22.31 19.64 -33.58
N ARG A 33 -22.53 19.72 -32.24
CA ARG A 33 -23.87 19.62 -31.67
C ARG A 33 -24.74 20.83 -31.95
N ASP A 34 -24.13 22.02 -32.08
CA ASP A 34 -24.85 23.26 -32.31
C ASP A 34 -25.29 23.37 -33.76
N ALA A 35 -24.45 22.95 -34.70
CA ALA A 35 -24.78 22.94 -36.13
C ALA A 35 -25.55 21.65 -36.56
N GLY A 36 -25.67 20.66 -35.69
CA GLY A 36 -26.39 19.42 -35.97
C GLY A 36 -25.72 18.53 -37.02
N ARG A 37 -24.39 18.41 -37.01
CA ARG A 37 -23.65 17.72 -38.07
C ARG A 37 -22.46 16.90 -37.56
N VAL A 38 -22.16 15.85 -38.31
CA VAL A 38 -20.93 15.05 -38.11
C VAL A 38 -19.98 15.29 -39.27
N ILE A 39 -18.74 15.61 -38.96
CA ILE A 39 -17.69 15.90 -39.94
C ILE A 39 -16.63 14.78 -39.83
N VAL A 40 -16.38 14.07 -40.91
CA VAL A 40 -15.33 13.05 -41.03
C VAL A 40 -14.17 13.62 -41.82
N ALA A 41 -12.98 13.69 -41.21
CA ALA A 41 -11.79 14.23 -41.90
C ALA A 41 -11.44 13.40 -43.15
N GLY A 42 -11.42 14.06 -44.32
CA GLY A 42 -11.19 13.39 -45.59
C GLY A 42 -12.38 12.54 -46.12
N GLY A 43 -13.51 12.60 -45.45
CA GLY A 43 -14.77 11.99 -45.86
C GLY A 43 -15.81 13.01 -46.31
N GLY A 44 -16.79 13.31 -45.48
CA GLY A 44 -17.86 14.28 -45.77
C GLY A 44 -18.46 14.81 -44.47
N THR A 45 -19.41 15.73 -44.65
CA THR A 45 -20.24 16.26 -43.56
C THR A 45 -21.64 15.71 -43.71
N VAL A 46 -22.22 15.22 -42.65
CA VAL A 46 -23.56 14.64 -42.60
C VAL A 46 -24.39 15.34 -41.55
N GLU A 47 -25.56 15.83 -41.91
CA GLU A 47 -26.52 16.42 -40.96
C GLU A 47 -27.25 15.32 -40.19
N ILE A 48 -27.44 15.53 -38.90
CA ILE A 48 -28.17 14.62 -38.04
C ILE A 48 -29.23 15.33 -37.21
N ALA A 49 -30.36 14.71 -37.02
CA ALA A 49 -31.40 15.21 -36.11
C ALA A 49 -31.00 14.95 -34.65
N ASP A 50 -31.55 15.73 -33.72
CA ASP A 50 -31.37 15.61 -32.28
C ASP A 50 -29.89 15.60 -31.84
N ALA A 51 -29.04 16.37 -32.49
CA ALA A 51 -27.60 16.42 -32.27
C ALA A 51 -27.20 16.94 -30.88
N ALA A 52 -28.02 17.78 -30.26
CA ALA A 52 -27.72 18.44 -28.98
C ALA A 52 -27.40 17.41 -27.87
N ASP A 53 -28.17 16.33 -27.82
CA ASP A 53 -28.00 15.24 -26.83
C ASP A 53 -27.36 13.99 -27.43
N ALA A 54 -26.86 14.04 -28.66
CA ALA A 54 -26.20 12.93 -29.30
C ALA A 54 -24.80 12.66 -28.71
N ARG A 55 -24.39 11.39 -28.74
CA ARG A 55 -23.08 10.91 -28.33
C ARG A 55 -22.32 10.31 -29.51
N LEU A 56 -21.12 10.84 -29.76
CA LEU A 56 -20.20 10.29 -30.74
C LEU A 56 -19.48 9.08 -30.14
N GLN A 57 -19.20 8.05 -30.93
CA GLN A 57 -18.53 6.83 -30.46
C GLN A 57 -17.17 7.07 -29.82
N HIS A 58 -16.71 6.12 -29.00
CA HIS A 58 -15.33 5.99 -28.57
C HIS A 58 -14.38 5.84 -29.77
N PRO A 59 -13.11 6.24 -29.69
CA PRO A 59 -12.11 5.93 -30.71
C PRO A 59 -12.08 4.43 -30.99
N SER A 60 -11.99 4.05 -32.28
CA SER A 60 -12.00 2.67 -32.72
C SER A 60 -10.94 2.38 -33.78
N ALA A 61 -10.65 1.09 -33.99
CA ALA A 61 -9.93 0.65 -35.18
C ALA A 61 -10.65 1.06 -36.46
N ALA A 62 -10.03 0.88 -37.61
CA ALA A 62 -10.62 1.19 -38.90
C ALA A 62 -11.97 0.48 -39.10
N SER A 63 -13.01 1.26 -39.40
CA SER A 63 -14.38 0.80 -39.69
C SER A 63 -14.92 1.47 -40.93
N ALA A 64 -15.94 0.88 -41.52
CA ALA A 64 -16.66 1.46 -42.65
C ALA A 64 -17.59 2.62 -42.25
N THR A 65 -17.98 2.66 -40.99
CA THR A 65 -18.96 3.63 -40.44
C THR A 65 -18.46 4.27 -39.17
N VAL A 66 -19.00 5.46 -38.88
CA VAL A 66 -18.92 6.17 -37.60
C VAL A 66 -20.25 5.99 -36.88
N ALA A 67 -20.23 5.60 -35.61
CA ALA A 67 -21.43 5.45 -34.81
C ALA A 67 -21.77 6.72 -34.02
N VAL A 68 -23.03 7.13 -34.08
CA VAL A 68 -23.59 8.23 -33.30
C VAL A 68 -24.92 7.79 -32.69
N ALA A 69 -25.02 7.83 -31.37
CA ALA A 69 -26.27 7.59 -30.68
C ALA A 69 -27.00 8.90 -30.41
N THR A 70 -28.22 9.02 -30.92
CA THR A 70 -29.15 10.12 -30.58
C THR A 70 -30.06 9.66 -29.43
N PRO A 71 -30.88 10.53 -28.83
CA PRO A 71 -31.81 10.13 -27.78
C PRO A 71 -32.77 8.98 -28.13
N THR A 72 -32.95 8.70 -29.42
CA THR A 72 -33.95 7.70 -29.91
C THR A 72 -33.38 6.64 -30.86
N GLU A 73 -32.21 6.86 -31.45
CA GLU A 73 -31.70 6.03 -32.56
C GLU A 73 -30.17 5.86 -32.50
N LEU A 74 -29.70 4.76 -33.08
CA LEU A 74 -28.29 4.55 -33.38
C LEU A 74 -28.08 4.81 -34.88
N LEU A 75 -27.22 5.78 -35.21
CA LEU A 75 -26.84 6.12 -36.57
C LEU A 75 -25.48 5.55 -36.91
N GLN A 76 -25.35 4.87 -38.04
CA GLN A 76 -24.08 4.46 -38.62
C GLN A 76 -23.79 5.29 -39.87
N ILE A 77 -22.87 6.22 -39.79
CA ILE A 77 -22.49 7.21 -40.83
C ILE A 77 -21.35 6.62 -41.65
N PRO A 78 -21.48 6.42 -42.97
CA PRO A 78 -20.39 5.90 -43.80
C PRO A 78 -19.17 6.87 -43.74
N VAL A 79 -17.98 6.35 -43.46
CA VAL A 79 -16.72 7.11 -43.36
C VAL A 79 -16.36 7.84 -44.68
N GLY A 80 -16.83 7.26 -45.83
CA GLY A 80 -16.67 7.86 -47.15
C GLY A 80 -17.69 8.94 -47.52
N GLY A 81 -18.66 9.23 -46.64
CA GLY A 81 -19.81 10.11 -46.93
C GLY A 81 -21.01 9.31 -47.45
N GLY A 82 -22.20 9.88 -47.34
CA GLY A 82 -23.46 9.28 -47.70
C GLY A 82 -24.52 9.39 -46.62
N ASP A 83 -25.72 8.90 -46.90
CA ASP A 83 -26.83 8.94 -45.95
C ASP A 83 -26.54 8.01 -44.75
N PRO A 84 -26.89 8.43 -43.51
CA PRO A 84 -26.74 7.58 -42.32
C PRO A 84 -27.64 6.32 -42.43
N LEU A 85 -27.08 5.18 -42.02
CA LEU A 85 -27.88 3.98 -41.80
C LEU A 85 -28.50 4.08 -40.41
N VAL A 86 -29.80 3.99 -40.30
CA VAL A 86 -30.52 4.10 -39.01
C VAL A 86 -30.81 2.68 -38.52
N THR A 87 -30.22 2.34 -37.38
CA THR A 87 -30.54 1.10 -36.69
C THR A 87 -31.66 1.35 -35.68
N ALA A 88 -32.79 0.68 -35.90
CA ALA A 88 -33.96 0.81 -35.04
C ALA A 88 -33.65 0.37 -33.61
N SER A 89 -33.75 1.25 -32.65
CA SER A 89 -33.43 1.03 -31.24
C SER A 89 -34.51 0.24 -30.46
N GLY A 90 -35.64 -0.04 -31.06
CA GLY A 90 -36.73 -0.75 -30.40
C GLY A 90 -37.48 0.02 -29.32
N GLY A 91 -37.48 1.36 -29.42
CA GLY A 91 -38.16 2.27 -28.47
C GLY A 91 -37.25 2.94 -27.45
N ALA A 92 -35.97 3.10 -27.78
CA ALA A 92 -35.04 3.83 -26.96
C ALA A 92 -35.48 5.28 -26.70
N LYS A 93 -35.24 5.76 -25.50
CA LYS A 93 -35.47 7.15 -25.06
C LYS A 93 -34.47 7.54 -23.98
N GLY A 94 -34.09 8.78 -23.97
CA GLY A 94 -33.26 9.36 -22.92
C GLY A 94 -31.81 9.53 -23.33
N THR A 95 -30.93 9.71 -22.36
CA THR A 95 -29.50 9.94 -22.60
C THR A 95 -28.84 8.66 -23.12
N PRO A 96 -28.25 8.66 -24.34
CA PRO A 96 -27.51 7.51 -24.82
C PRO A 96 -26.14 7.42 -24.16
N ALA A 97 -25.66 6.19 -23.94
CA ALA A 97 -24.26 5.94 -23.69
C ALA A 97 -23.43 6.27 -24.94
N GLN A 98 -22.16 6.61 -24.75
CA GLN A 98 -21.23 6.78 -25.85
C GLN A 98 -21.02 5.44 -26.57
N PRO A 99 -21.33 5.31 -27.89
CA PRO A 99 -21.23 4.04 -28.58
C PRO A 99 -19.81 3.50 -28.67
N VAL A 100 -19.70 2.17 -28.70
CA VAL A 100 -18.44 1.47 -28.92
C VAL A 100 -18.52 0.65 -30.21
N GLN A 101 -17.47 0.67 -31.00
CA GLN A 101 -17.27 -0.24 -32.14
C GLN A 101 -16.14 -1.21 -31.84
N LEU A 102 -16.43 -2.50 -31.85
CA LEU A 102 -15.45 -3.56 -31.59
C LEU A 102 -15.78 -4.81 -32.43
N THR A 103 -14.76 -5.41 -33.04
CA THR A 103 -14.87 -6.68 -33.81
C THR A 103 -16.04 -6.73 -34.82
N GLY A 104 -16.31 -5.60 -35.49
CA GLY A 104 -17.36 -5.49 -36.50
C GLY A 104 -18.78 -5.30 -35.94
N CYS A 105 -18.93 -5.10 -34.65
CA CYS A 105 -20.18 -4.77 -33.97
C CYS A 105 -20.15 -3.34 -33.41
N THR A 106 -21.33 -2.72 -33.38
CA THR A 106 -21.55 -1.40 -32.72
C THR A 106 -22.51 -1.60 -31.55
N TYR A 107 -22.12 -1.11 -30.40
CA TYR A 107 -22.84 -1.20 -29.14
C TYR A 107 -23.40 0.15 -28.72
N SER A 108 -24.68 0.19 -28.32
CA SER A 108 -25.32 1.42 -27.81
C SER A 108 -26.36 1.08 -26.75
N ALA A 109 -26.56 1.99 -25.76
CA ALA A 109 -27.51 1.82 -24.66
C ALA A 109 -28.15 3.17 -24.28
N TRP A 110 -29.38 3.14 -23.72
CA TRP A 110 -30.14 4.31 -23.31
C TRP A 110 -30.72 4.12 -21.90
N SER A 111 -30.34 4.98 -20.97
CA SER A 111 -30.77 4.86 -19.57
C SER A 111 -32.26 5.15 -19.35
N GLY A 112 -32.82 6.17 -20.00
CA GLY A 112 -34.21 6.56 -19.83
C GLY A 112 -35.24 5.53 -20.30
N SER A 113 -34.84 4.48 -21.01
CA SER A 113 -35.69 3.38 -21.49
C SER A 113 -35.12 2.00 -21.23
N ASN A 114 -33.96 1.92 -20.58
CA ASN A 114 -33.22 0.68 -20.30
C ASN A 114 -33.09 -0.21 -21.57
N ARG A 115 -32.74 0.42 -22.72
CA ARG A 115 -32.58 -0.26 -23.99
C ARG A 115 -31.13 -0.41 -24.36
N PHE A 116 -30.80 -1.58 -24.89
CA PHE A 116 -29.50 -1.94 -25.45
C PHE A 116 -29.67 -2.42 -26.89
N VAL A 117 -28.71 -2.00 -27.73
CA VAL A 117 -28.63 -2.45 -29.14
C VAL A 117 -27.18 -2.82 -29.44
N ARG A 118 -26.98 -3.99 -30.00
CA ARG A 118 -25.76 -4.42 -30.67
C ARG A 118 -26.08 -4.65 -32.15
N ASP A 119 -25.40 -3.95 -33.02
CA ASP A 119 -25.57 -3.97 -34.47
C ASP A 119 -24.27 -4.40 -35.13
N CYS A 120 -24.21 -5.54 -35.77
CA CYS A 120 -23.01 -6.18 -36.27
C CYS A 120 -23.01 -6.27 -37.80
N MET A 121 -21.85 -6.41 -38.42
CA MET A 121 -21.69 -6.69 -39.85
C MET A 121 -22.31 -8.01 -40.25
N ILE A 122 -22.53 -8.90 -39.31
CA ILE A 122 -23.21 -10.21 -39.50
C ILE A 122 -24.53 -10.15 -38.73
N ASP A 123 -25.65 -10.05 -39.45
CA ASP A 123 -27.00 -9.87 -38.90
C ASP A 123 -27.39 -10.92 -37.84
N SER A 124 -26.83 -12.13 -37.89
CA SER A 124 -27.08 -13.17 -36.87
C SER A 124 -26.46 -12.88 -35.51
N GLN A 125 -25.58 -11.89 -35.43
CA GLN A 125 -24.95 -11.43 -34.19
C GLN A 125 -25.61 -10.17 -33.61
N ASP A 126 -26.63 -9.65 -34.31
CA ASP A 126 -27.41 -8.51 -33.81
C ASP A 126 -28.16 -8.87 -32.54
N ALA A 127 -28.27 -7.94 -31.63
CA ALA A 127 -29.04 -8.11 -30.42
C ALA A 127 -29.76 -6.81 -30.03
N LYS A 128 -30.99 -6.99 -29.53
CA LYS A 128 -31.76 -5.91 -28.88
C LYS A 128 -32.31 -6.45 -27.59
N ALA A 129 -31.94 -5.79 -26.48
CA ALA A 129 -32.32 -6.27 -25.15
C ALA A 129 -32.87 -5.14 -24.30
N GLU A 130 -33.63 -5.50 -23.29
CA GLU A 130 -33.92 -4.66 -22.14
C GLU A 130 -32.82 -4.91 -21.09
N ILE A 131 -32.30 -3.82 -20.51
CA ILE A 131 -31.26 -3.89 -19.51
C ILE A 131 -31.94 -4.22 -18.18
N ASP A 132 -31.74 -5.44 -17.68
CA ASP A 132 -32.42 -5.96 -16.48
C ASP A 132 -31.99 -5.17 -15.24
N ARG A 133 -32.99 -4.72 -14.44
CA ARG A 133 -32.79 -4.01 -13.17
C ARG A 133 -31.88 -2.78 -13.23
N ALA A 134 -31.83 -2.09 -14.36
CA ALA A 134 -31.17 -0.80 -14.43
C ALA A 134 -31.98 0.25 -13.67
N ASP A 135 -31.27 1.13 -12.94
CA ASP A 135 -31.90 2.26 -12.25
C ASP A 135 -32.47 3.25 -13.31
N PRO A 136 -33.66 3.84 -13.09
CA PRO A 136 -34.18 4.90 -13.97
C PRO A 136 -33.27 6.13 -14.08
N GLU A 137 -32.41 6.38 -13.11
CA GLU A 137 -31.43 7.47 -13.09
C GLU A 137 -30.01 7.00 -13.47
N ALA A 138 -29.87 5.74 -13.93
CA ALA A 138 -28.58 5.18 -14.32
C ALA A 138 -27.84 6.04 -15.35
N GLU A 139 -26.58 6.22 -15.15
CA GLU A 139 -25.66 6.80 -16.13
C GLU A 139 -24.82 5.70 -16.78
N PHE A 140 -25.14 5.38 -18.03
CA PHE A 140 -24.52 4.27 -18.74
C PHE A 140 -23.20 4.65 -19.42
N MET A 141 -22.19 3.81 -19.19
CA MET A 141 -20.89 3.93 -19.85
C MET A 141 -20.39 2.56 -20.31
N PHE A 142 -19.99 2.44 -21.58
CA PHE A 142 -19.32 1.25 -22.06
C PHE A 142 -17.86 1.25 -21.68
N ARG A 143 -17.37 0.07 -21.29
CA ARG A 143 -15.96 -0.24 -21.10
C ARG A 143 -15.58 -1.41 -22.00
N VAL A 144 -14.38 -1.34 -22.56
CA VAL A 144 -13.85 -2.37 -23.44
C VAL A 144 -12.56 -2.89 -22.83
N ASN A 145 -12.48 -4.21 -22.68
CA ASN A 145 -11.25 -4.89 -22.33
C ASN A 145 -11.00 -5.98 -23.38
N ARG A 146 -10.00 -5.80 -24.22
CA ARG A 146 -9.69 -6.68 -25.37
C ARG A 146 -10.93 -6.87 -26.26
N GLU A 147 -11.56 -8.06 -26.23
CA GLU A 147 -12.74 -8.40 -27.03
C GLU A 147 -14.04 -8.35 -26.22
N VAL A 148 -13.98 -8.02 -24.96
CA VAL A 148 -15.14 -7.97 -24.06
C VAL A 148 -15.65 -6.54 -23.94
N VAL A 149 -16.96 -6.35 -24.15
CA VAL A 149 -17.65 -5.07 -23.95
C VAL A 149 -18.57 -5.20 -22.76
N VAL A 150 -18.37 -4.31 -21.76
CA VAL A 150 -19.18 -4.24 -20.55
C VAL A 150 -19.91 -2.91 -20.53
N LEU A 151 -21.19 -2.92 -20.18
CA LEU A 151 -21.96 -1.73 -19.88
C LEU A 151 -21.98 -1.52 -18.37
N ASN A 152 -21.47 -0.39 -17.90
CA ASN A 152 -21.50 -0.02 -16.48
C ASN A 152 -22.54 1.07 -16.25
N ASP A 153 -23.26 0.96 -15.15
CA ASP A 153 -23.97 2.07 -14.55
C ASP A 153 -23.00 2.77 -13.58
N THR A 154 -22.55 3.96 -13.96
CA THR A 154 -21.57 4.72 -13.17
C THR A 154 -22.17 5.34 -11.91
N PHE A 155 -23.49 5.40 -11.80
CA PHE A 155 -24.20 5.89 -10.63
C PHE A 155 -24.56 4.75 -9.67
N GLY A 156 -25.15 3.66 -10.17
CA GLY A 156 -25.60 2.53 -9.36
C GLY A 156 -24.58 1.40 -9.18
N GLY A 157 -23.42 1.46 -9.87
CA GLY A 157 -22.33 0.48 -9.75
C GLY A 157 -22.65 -0.91 -10.36
N THR A 158 -23.76 -1.07 -11.08
CA THR A 158 -24.13 -2.32 -11.71
C THR A 158 -23.48 -2.47 -13.09
N ALA A 159 -23.08 -3.68 -13.45
CA ALA A 159 -22.47 -3.97 -14.75
C ALA A 159 -23.19 -5.09 -15.49
N TRP A 160 -23.13 -5.04 -16.83
CA TRP A 160 -23.70 -6.05 -17.73
C TRP A 160 -22.72 -6.38 -18.85
N MET A 161 -22.58 -7.66 -19.16
CA MET A 161 -21.75 -8.16 -20.26
C MET A 161 -22.46 -7.89 -21.60
N ALA A 162 -22.11 -6.77 -22.25
CA ALA A 162 -22.74 -6.35 -23.51
C ALA A 162 -22.41 -7.28 -24.69
N SER A 163 -21.25 -7.94 -24.67
CA SER A 163 -20.87 -8.97 -25.62
C SER A 163 -21.67 -10.27 -25.45
N GLU A 164 -22.28 -10.53 -24.28
CA GLU A 164 -23.02 -11.75 -23.93
C GLU A 164 -24.50 -11.48 -23.66
N ASN A 165 -25.14 -10.73 -24.54
CA ASN A 165 -26.58 -10.44 -24.50
C ASN A 165 -27.06 -9.78 -23.19
N MET A 166 -26.28 -8.89 -22.64
CA MET A 166 -26.62 -8.11 -21.44
C MET A 166 -26.77 -8.94 -20.17
N GLN A 167 -25.99 -9.99 -20.03
CA GLN A 167 -25.95 -10.73 -18.79
C GLN A 167 -25.44 -9.83 -17.68
N ARG A 168 -26.22 -9.68 -16.60
CA ARG A 168 -25.84 -8.90 -15.43
C ARG A 168 -24.72 -9.62 -14.67
N VAL A 169 -23.71 -8.86 -14.25
CA VAL A 169 -22.62 -9.38 -13.42
C VAL A 169 -23.01 -9.19 -11.97
N ASP A 170 -23.51 -10.25 -11.35
CA ASP A 170 -23.90 -10.25 -9.92
C ASP A 170 -22.83 -10.84 -9.01
N ASN A 171 -21.77 -11.44 -9.58
CA ASN A 171 -20.78 -12.19 -8.83
C ASN A 171 -19.38 -11.98 -9.43
N TRP A 172 -18.71 -10.93 -9.01
CA TRP A 172 -17.37 -10.58 -9.48
C TRP A 172 -16.31 -11.62 -9.11
N ASN A 173 -16.58 -12.47 -8.11
CA ASN A 173 -15.68 -13.54 -7.67
C ASN A 173 -15.70 -14.78 -8.57
N ASP A 174 -16.70 -14.92 -9.44
CA ASP A 174 -16.86 -16.09 -10.33
C ASP A 174 -16.40 -15.82 -11.77
N VAL A 175 -15.93 -14.61 -12.07
CA VAL A 175 -15.41 -14.29 -13.41
C VAL A 175 -13.96 -14.76 -13.50
N THR A 176 -13.75 -16.02 -13.82
CA THR A 176 -12.45 -16.49 -14.31
C THR A 176 -12.18 -15.85 -15.66
N PRO A 177 -11.05 -15.14 -15.83
CA PRO A 177 -10.63 -14.66 -17.14
C PRO A 177 -10.46 -15.86 -18.10
N PRO A 178 -10.84 -15.75 -19.38
CA PRO A 178 -10.49 -16.78 -20.36
C PRO A 178 -8.96 -16.90 -20.42
N GLU A 179 -8.48 -18.15 -20.38
CA GLU A 179 -7.07 -18.49 -20.57
C GLU A 179 -6.57 -17.88 -21.88
N GLY A 180 -5.63 -16.96 -21.81
CA GLY A 180 -5.05 -16.35 -22.99
C GLY A 180 -4.02 -15.29 -22.65
N ASP A 181 -2.78 -15.69 -22.79
CA ASP A 181 -1.56 -14.90 -22.98
C ASP A 181 -1.26 -13.78 -21.97
N GLU A 182 -0.27 -14.09 -21.14
CA GLU A 182 0.50 -13.14 -20.38
C GLU A 182 1.02 -12.02 -21.27
N GLN A 183 0.49 -10.83 -21.15
CA GLN A 183 1.14 -9.60 -21.53
C GLN A 183 0.81 -8.51 -20.53
N ASP A 184 1.87 -8.16 -19.78
CA ASP A 184 2.08 -6.90 -19.10
C ASP A 184 1.06 -6.47 -18.03
N GLU A 185 1.32 -6.86 -16.79
CA GLU A 185 0.78 -6.23 -15.57
C GLU A 185 1.14 -4.72 -15.47
N GLU A 186 2.01 -4.22 -16.34
CA GLU A 186 2.36 -2.79 -16.43
C GLU A 186 1.20 -1.90 -16.90
N ASN A 187 0.14 -2.45 -17.53
CA ASN A 187 -0.92 -1.63 -18.14
C ASN A 187 -2.18 -1.44 -17.30
N THR A 188 -2.36 -2.12 -16.16
CA THR A 188 -3.54 -1.90 -15.31
C THR A 188 -3.50 -0.62 -14.50
N ALA A 189 -2.33 -0.04 -14.28
CA ALA A 189 -2.18 1.24 -13.60
C ALA A 189 -2.47 2.45 -14.51
N GLU A 190 -2.28 2.32 -15.84
CA GLU A 190 -2.50 3.43 -16.77
C GLU A 190 -3.98 3.76 -17.05
N GLU A 191 -4.92 2.82 -16.84
CA GLU A 191 -6.35 3.09 -17.08
C GLU A 191 -7.03 3.96 -16.04
N PHE A 192 -6.41 4.14 -14.86
CA PHE A 192 -6.90 5.08 -13.83
C PHE A 192 -6.37 6.52 -14.01
N THR A 193 -5.66 6.81 -15.08
CA THR A 193 -4.83 8.01 -15.26
C THR A 193 -5.54 9.24 -15.83
N GLU A 194 -6.85 9.35 -15.81
CA GLU A 194 -7.52 10.61 -16.18
C GLU A 194 -7.68 11.61 -15.04
N THR A 195 -7.37 11.22 -13.79
CA THR A 195 -7.35 12.17 -12.68
C THR A 195 -5.99 12.86 -12.65
N THR A 196 -5.91 14.08 -13.15
CA THR A 196 -4.72 14.93 -12.96
C THR A 196 -4.53 15.19 -11.47
N LEU A 197 -3.31 14.99 -10.99
CA LEU A 197 -2.97 15.40 -9.63
C LEU A 197 -3.20 16.91 -9.47
N PRO A 198 -3.80 17.37 -8.36
CA PRO A 198 -4.00 18.81 -8.15
C PRO A 198 -2.64 19.50 -8.05
N GLU A 199 -2.50 20.65 -8.71
CA GLU A 199 -1.33 21.48 -8.52
C GLU A 199 -1.31 22.02 -7.09
N ARG A 200 -0.18 21.85 -6.38
CA ARG A 200 0.03 22.49 -5.09
C ARG A 200 0.12 24.01 -5.28
N THR A 201 -0.49 24.74 -4.36
CA THR A 201 -0.44 26.21 -4.39
C THR A 201 1.01 26.71 -4.25
N GLU A 202 1.39 27.71 -5.03
CA GLU A 202 2.70 28.38 -4.90
C GLU A 202 2.79 29.21 -3.61
N VAL A 203 1.65 29.61 -3.06
CA VAL A 203 1.56 30.37 -1.81
C VAL A 203 1.78 29.44 -0.64
N ASN A 204 2.77 29.74 0.19
CA ASN A 204 3.09 29.02 1.43
C ASN A 204 2.66 29.84 2.63
N THR A 205 1.98 29.22 3.57
CA THR A 205 1.60 29.77 4.87
C THR A 205 2.53 29.18 5.93
N THR A 206 2.99 29.97 6.87
CA THR A 206 3.84 29.48 7.95
C THR A 206 3.09 28.50 8.84
N PRO A 207 3.74 27.43 9.31
CA PRO A 207 3.16 26.52 10.29
C PRO A 207 2.88 27.23 11.62
N VAL A 208 2.12 26.59 12.48
CA VAL A 208 1.81 27.05 13.84
C VAL A 208 2.35 26.02 14.82
N ALA A 209 3.36 26.42 15.59
CA ALA A 209 3.93 25.63 16.68
C ALA A 209 3.20 25.91 17.98
N VAL A 210 3.00 24.88 18.82
CA VAL A 210 2.27 24.96 20.09
C VAL A 210 3.14 24.39 21.22
N ASP A 211 3.19 25.11 22.35
CA ASP A 211 3.97 24.67 23.52
C ASP A 211 3.57 23.29 24.04
N ASP A 212 4.55 22.52 24.48
CA ASP A 212 4.42 21.15 24.99
C ASP A 212 4.81 21.00 26.45
N ASP A 213 4.21 20.02 27.12
CA ASP A 213 4.54 19.59 28.48
C ASP A 213 4.77 18.07 28.49
N PHE A 214 5.97 17.63 28.87
CA PHE A 214 6.31 16.21 29.01
C PHE A 214 6.94 15.89 30.36
N GLY A 215 6.56 14.73 30.90
CA GLY A 215 7.29 14.08 32.00
C GLY A 215 8.45 13.26 31.48
N VAL A 216 9.48 13.13 32.29
CA VAL A 216 10.63 12.25 32.02
C VAL A 216 11.12 11.62 33.32
N ARG A 217 11.68 10.41 33.25
CA ARG A 217 12.27 9.71 34.39
C ARG A 217 13.78 9.89 34.47
N PRO A 218 14.38 10.02 35.67
CA PRO A 218 15.84 10.02 35.83
C PRO A 218 16.46 8.72 35.29
N GLY A 219 17.60 8.82 34.61
CA GLY A 219 18.34 7.69 34.10
C GLY A 219 17.69 6.96 32.93
N ARG A 220 16.66 7.56 32.29
CA ARG A 220 15.94 6.94 31.15
C ARG A 220 16.01 7.79 29.90
N THR A 221 15.83 7.12 28.76
CA THR A 221 15.57 7.76 27.47
C THR A 221 14.07 7.74 27.21
N THR A 222 13.52 8.86 26.75
CA THR A 222 12.10 9.02 26.41
C THR A 222 11.97 9.61 25.02
N ILE A 223 11.05 9.07 24.19
CA ILE A 223 10.70 9.66 22.90
C ILE A 223 9.51 10.57 23.10
N ILE A 224 9.61 11.81 22.63
CA ILE A 224 8.57 12.83 22.70
C ILE A 224 8.22 13.33 21.31
N SER A 225 6.94 13.39 21.00
CA SER A 225 6.41 13.88 19.71
C SER A 225 6.06 15.35 19.84
N VAL A 226 7.03 16.22 19.68
CA VAL A 226 6.86 17.68 19.83
C VAL A 226 6.02 18.33 18.73
N ILE A 227 5.82 17.65 17.60
CA ILE A 227 5.02 18.16 16.46
C ILE A 227 3.56 17.67 16.47
N ASP A 228 3.15 16.89 17.47
CA ASP A 228 1.85 16.20 17.48
C ASP A 228 0.64 17.14 17.66
N ASN A 229 0.87 18.32 18.26
CA ASN A 229 -0.10 19.38 18.47
C ASN A 229 0.10 20.58 17.52
N ASP A 230 1.12 20.53 16.66
CA ASP A 230 1.42 21.54 15.66
C ASP A 230 0.56 21.36 14.41
N SER A 231 0.44 22.41 13.62
CA SER A 231 -0.36 22.36 12.40
C SER A 231 0.21 23.23 11.28
N ASP A 232 -0.04 22.82 10.05
CA ASP A 232 0.25 23.64 8.88
C ASP A 232 -1.06 23.93 8.12
N PRO A 233 -1.36 25.22 7.82
CA PRO A 233 -2.58 25.60 7.14
C PRO A 233 -2.69 25.08 5.69
N ASP A 234 -1.55 24.80 5.05
CA ASP A 234 -1.47 24.26 3.69
C ASP A 234 -1.41 22.73 3.68
N GLY A 235 -1.35 22.09 4.87
CA GLY A 235 -1.24 20.65 5.05
C GLY A 235 0.16 20.12 4.73
N ASP A 236 1.19 20.95 4.86
CA ASP A 236 2.57 20.52 4.66
C ASP A 236 3.06 19.64 5.82
N VAL A 237 3.94 18.69 5.51
CA VAL A 237 4.51 17.77 6.50
C VAL A 237 5.57 18.50 7.32
N LEU A 238 5.39 18.50 8.65
CA LEU A 238 6.25 19.23 9.56
C LEU A 238 7.43 18.38 10.05
N THR A 239 8.58 19.04 10.29
CA THR A 239 9.74 18.45 10.95
C THR A 239 10.30 19.41 12.00
N ALA A 240 10.81 18.88 13.11
CA ALA A 240 11.37 19.65 14.21
C ALA A 240 12.90 19.71 14.17
N THR A 241 13.43 20.84 14.58
CA THR A 241 14.87 21.08 14.82
C THR A 241 15.07 21.75 16.18
N LEU A 242 16.29 21.70 16.71
CA LEU A 242 16.66 22.26 18.01
C LEU A 242 17.60 23.44 17.81
N PRO A 243 17.09 24.67 17.65
CA PRO A 243 17.91 25.84 17.37
C PRO A 243 18.85 26.23 18.53
N SER A 244 18.49 25.92 19.76
CA SER A 244 19.27 26.26 20.99
C SER A 244 20.13 25.09 21.48
N GLY A 245 20.10 23.91 20.81
CA GLY A 245 20.75 22.70 21.30
C GLY A 245 20.02 22.04 22.47
N SER A 246 20.67 21.07 23.11
CA SER A 246 20.10 20.34 24.24
C SER A 246 19.99 21.18 25.51
N PRO A 247 18.93 20.95 26.32
CA PRO A 247 18.83 21.54 27.68
C PRO A 247 19.90 21.00 28.60
N SER A 248 20.11 21.68 29.75
CA SER A 248 21.09 21.24 30.75
C SER A 248 20.64 19.96 31.49
N LEU A 249 19.36 19.70 31.48
CA LEU A 249 18.72 18.57 32.18
C LEU A 249 18.97 17.24 31.49
N GLY A 250 19.32 17.22 30.20
CA GLY A 250 19.60 16.00 29.45
C GLY A 250 20.07 16.26 28.03
N THR A 251 20.33 15.20 27.30
CA THR A 251 20.67 15.25 25.87
C THR A 251 19.42 15.06 25.04
N VAL A 252 19.15 15.98 24.13
CA VAL A 252 18.00 15.94 23.23
C VAL A 252 18.51 15.78 21.80
N GLU A 253 17.97 14.82 21.09
CA GLU A 253 18.36 14.48 19.72
C GLU A 253 17.12 14.30 18.82
N PRO A 254 17.03 14.99 17.68
CA PRO A 254 15.98 14.73 16.70
C PRO A 254 16.15 13.34 16.09
N ILE A 255 15.05 12.59 16.02
CA ILE A 255 14.97 11.24 15.45
C ILE A 255 13.90 11.20 14.34
N TYR A 256 13.85 10.11 13.58
CA TYR A 256 12.91 9.92 12.47
C TYR A 256 12.91 11.08 11.46
N GLY A 257 14.11 11.62 11.18
CA GLY A 257 14.26 12.76 10.27
C GLY A 257 13.72 14.09 10.82
N GLY A 258 13.45 14.17 12.13
CA GLY A 258 12.91 15.36 12.80
C GLY A 258 11.40 15.29 13.07
N THR A 259 10.74 14.15 12.86
CA THR A 259 9.32 14.01 13.23
C THR A 259 9.10 13.70 14.71
N ALA A 260 10.16 13.33 15.42
CA ALA A 260 10.16 13.18 16.89
C ALA A 260 11.50 13.57 17.48
N VAL A 261 11.56 13.64 18.80
CA VAL A 261 12.76 13.96 19.57
C VAL A 261 12.96 12.91 20.65
N GLN A 262 14.19 12.42 20.79
CA GLN A 262 14.60 11.54 21.87
C GLN A 262 15.33 12.35 22.93
N ILE A 263 14.98 12.16 24.22
CA ILE A 263 15.66 12.78 25.33
C ILE A 263 16.24 11.73 26.29
N THR A 264 17.51 11.83 26.61
CA THR A 264 18.19 11.01 27.61
C THR A 264 18.50 11.85 28.82
N VAL A 265 17.99 11.47 29.98
CA VAL A 265 18.08 12.20 31.24
C VAL A 265 19.03 11.46 32.18
N PRO A 266 20.01 12.14 32.82
CA PRO A 266 20.92 11.52 33.81
C PRO A 266 20.18 10.95 35.04
N GLU A 267 20.79 9.99 35.72
CA GLU A 267 20.21 9.35 36.93
C GLU A 267 20.03 10.37 38.11
N ASP A 268 20.82 11.43 38.15
CA ASP A 268 20.75 12.45 39.20
C ASP A 268 19.90 13.66 38.81
N ALA A 269 19.27 13.63 37.64
CA ALA A 269 18.43 14.73 37.17
C ALA A 269 17.20 14.94 38.08
N ASN A 270 16.82 16.20 38.23
CA ASN A 270 15.65 16.60 39.00
C ASN A 270 15.17 18.00 38.57
N GLY A 271 13.93 18.34 38.90
CA GLY A 271 13.34 19.65 38.63
C GLY A 271 12.67 19.78 37.29
N GLN A 272 12.66 20.99 36.75
CA GLN A 272 12.04 21.33 35.48
C GLN A 272 12.96 22.19 34.64
N GLU A 273 12.90 22.01 33.32
CA GLU A 273 13.60 22.87 32.38
C GLU A 273 12.76 23.05 31.11
N THR A 274 13.00 24.17 30.43
CA THR A 274 12.30 24.47 29.16
C THR A 274 13.34 24.68 28.07
N PHE A 275 13.13 24.04 26.91
CA PHE A 275 13.92 24.29 25.71
C PHE A 275 13.01 24.67 24.54
N VAL A 276 13.60 25.29 23.50
CA VAL A 276 12.89 25.72 22.30
C VAL A 276 13.11 24.70 21.19
N TYR A 277 12.03 24.32 20.50
CA TYR A 277 12.13 23.65 19.21
C TYR A 277 11.58 24.55 18.10
N ARG A 278 11.98 24.28 16.88
CA ARG A 278 11.48 24.94 15.68
C ARG A 278 10.86 23.90 14.77
N VAL A 279 9.63 24.15 14.34
CA VAL A 279 8.96 23.38 13.31
C VAL A 279 9.15 24.03 11.94
N ASP A 280 9.34 23.21 10.89
CA ASP A 280 9.65 23.63 9.52
C ASP A 280 8.76 22.87 8.55
N ASP A 281 8.16 23.58 7.58
CA ASP A 281 7.26 23.04 6.56
C ASP A 281 7.99 22.51 5.30
N GLY A 282 9.33 22.66 5.24
CA GLY A 282 10.14 22.29 4.06
C GLY A 282 9.98 23.21 2.86
N ARG A 283 9.16 24.26 2.95
CA ARG A 283 8.91 25.26 1.89
C ARG A 283 9.40 26.66 2.28
N GLY A 284 10.05 26.77 3.45
CA GLY A 284 10.65 28.00 3.95
C GLY A 284 9.84 28.70 5.04
N GLY A 285 8.66 28.20 5.40
CA GLY A 285 7.92 28.61 6.59
C GLY A 285 8.41 27.86 7.83
N TRP A 286 8.40 28.53 8.96
CA TRP A 286 8.77 27.94 10.25
C TRP A 286 8.15 28.73 11.40
N ASP A 287 8.00 28.06 12.56
CA ASP A 287 7.60 28.66 13.82
C ASP A 287 8.33 27.99 14.99
N GLU A 288 8.30 28.60 16.18
CA GLU A 288 8.99 28.10 17.36
C GLU A 288 8.03 28.00 18.54
N ALA A 289 8.19 26.92 19.30
CA ALA A 289 7.47 26.75 20.56
C ALA A 289 8.39 26.17 21.65
N ASN A 290 7.89 26.10 22.88
CA ASN A 290 8.61 25.65 24.04
C ASN A 290 8.19 24.23 24.42
N VAL A 291 9.18 23.41 24.75
CA VAL A 291 8.95 22.12 25.43
C VAL A 291 9.34 22.29 26.89
N ARG A 292 8.39 22.10 27.79
CA ARG A 292 8.64 22.03 29.21
C ARG A 292 8.80 20.57 29.64
N LEU A 293 9.96 20.26 30.20
CA LEU A 293 10.28 18.95 30.76
C LEU A 293 10.16 18.99 32.29
N THR A 294 9.49 17.99 32.84
CA THR A 294 9.40 17.79 34.30
C THR A 294 9.99 16.43 34.63
N VAL A 295 11.02 16.41 35.47
CA VAL A 295 11.60 15.16 35.97
C VAL A 295 10.75 14.63 37.13
N SER A 296 10.14 13.48 36.93
CA SER A 296 9.36 12.81 37.96
C SER A 296 10.23 11.79 38.69
N PRO A 297 10.41 11.92 40.03
CA PRO A 297 11.26 11.00 40.79
C PRO A 297 10.71 9.58 40.80
N ASP A 298 11.59 8.60 40.92
CA ASP A 298 11.19 7.22 41.12
C ASP A 298 10.30 7.08 42.38
N GLY A 299 9.29 6.21 42.26
CA GLY A 299 8.32 5.95 43.33
C GLY A 299 7.17 6.94 43.42
N THR A 300 7.10 7.95 42.54
CA THR A 300 5.88 8.71 42.26
C THR A 300 5.26 8.22 40.98
N ASN A 301 3.93 8.10 40.90
CA ASN A 301 3.24 7.68 39.69
C ASN A 301 1.90 8.38 39.54
N GLN A 302 1.66 8.90 38.35
CA GLN A 302 0.38 9.43 37.89
C GLN A 302 -0.14 8.51 36.80
N ALA A 303 -1.45 8.35 36.74
CA ALA A 303 -2.05 7.49 35.70
C ALA A 303 -1.94 8.14 34.31
N PRO A 304 -1.89 7.34 33.25
CA PRO A 304 -1.94 7.81 31.86
C PRO A 304 -3.14 8.74 31.60
N VAL A 305 -2.97 9.68 30.67
CA VAL A 305 -4.00 10.66 30.31
C VAL A 305 -4.25 10.57 28.80
N GLN A 306 -5.52 10.44 28.42
CA GLN A 306 -5.91 10.54 27.02
C GLN A 306 -5.85 11.99 26.55
N LYS A 307 -4.89 12.34 25.67
CA LYS A 307 -4.73 13.68 25.06
C LYS A 307 -5.81 13.97 24.02
N ARG A 308 -6.14 12.97 23.23
CA ARG A 308 -7.01 13.10 22.07
C ARG A 308 -7.95 11.89 21.99
N THR A 309 -9.22 12.15 21.73
CA THR A 309 -10.17 11.09 21.39
C THR A 309 -10.23 10.94 19.88
N ALA A 310 -9.57 9.94 19.34
CA ALA A 310 -9.58 9.67 17.91
C ALA A 310 -10.93 9.19 17.41
N ALA A 311 -11.17 9.39 16.12
CA ALA A 311 -12.32 8.86 15.40
C ALA A 311 -11.86 8.25 14.07
N VAL A 312 -12.18 6.98 13.87
CA VAL A 312 -11.92 6.26 12.64
C VAL A 312 -13.22 5.90 11.93
N THR A 313 -13.14 5.70 10.62
CA THR A 313 -14.30 5.34 9.80
C THR A 313 -14.13 3.94 9.25
N VAL A 314 -15.21 3.17 9.19
CA VAL A 314 -15.27 1.85 8.58
C VAL A 314 -16.60 1.64 7.88
N GLU A 315 -16.64 0.89 6.80
CA GLU A 315 -17.89 0.46 6.19
C GLU A 315 -18.51 -0.74 6.92
N GLN A 316 -19.82 -0.84 6.82
CA GLN A 316 -20.56 -1.98 7.37
C GLN A 316 -20.04 -3.30 6.78
N GLY A 317 -19.70 -4.25 7.65
CA GLY A 317 -19.07 -5.53 7.28
C GLY A 317 -17.55 -5.45 7.09
N GLY A 318 -16.96 -4.26 7.07
CA GLY A 318 -15.52 -4.04 6.97
C GLY A 318 -14.78 -4.09 8.31
N SER A 319 -13.47 -3.92 8.25
CA SER A 319 -12.59 -3.80 9.41
C SER A 319 -11.66 -2.60 9.29
N VAL A 320 -11.32 -1.98 10.42
CA VAL A 320 -10.35 -0.88 10.50
C VAL A 320 -9.40 -1.13 11.65
N SER A 321 -8.11 -0.84 11.41
CA SER A 321 -7.07 -0.91 12.45
C SER A 321 -6.59 0.50 12.80
N TYR A 322 -6.31 0.71 14.08
CA TYR A 322 -5.84 1.99 14.61
C TYR A 322 -4.90 1.76 15.80
N ASN A 323 -3.77 2.48 15.85
CA ASN A 323 -2.91 2.48 17.03
C ASN A 323 -3.37 3.59 17.99
N ALA A 324 -3.86 3.19 19.16
CA ALA A 324 -4.43 4.11 20.13
C ALA A 324 -3.39 4.77 21.07
N LEU A 325 -2.19 4.21 21.25
CA LEU A 325 -1.21 4.73 22.20
C LEU A 325 -0.68 6.14 21.89
N PRO A 326 -0.51 6.58 20.64
CA PRO A 326 -0.14 7.96 20.33
C PRO A 326 -1.14 9.01 20.83
N ASP A 327 -2.39 8.64 21.14
CA ASP A 327 -3.39 9.54 21.68
C ASP A 327 -3.27 9.72 23.21
N TRP A 328 -2.32 9.06 23.83
CA TRP A 328 -2.13 9.06 25.29
C TRP A 328 -0.78 9.67 25.66
N LEU A 329 -0.70 10.14 26.87
CA LEU A 329 0.52 10.65 27.48
C LEU A 329 0.59 10.16 28.92
N ASP A 330 1.78 9.73 29.34
CA ASP A 330 2.08 9.54 30.74
C ASP A 330 2.68 10.83 31.32
N PRO A 331 2.09 11.43 32.36
CA PRO A 331 2.61 12.68 32.94
C PRO A 331 3.99 12.55 33.61
N ASP A 332 4.43 11.33 33.89
CA ASP A 332 5.73 11.04 34.51
C ASP A 332 6.76 10.56 33.49
N GLY A 333 6.33 10.27 32.23
CA GLY A 333 7.17 9.78 31.15
C GLY A 333 7.39 8.27 31.19
N ASP A 334 6.47 7.53 31.80
CA ASP A 334 6.50 6.07 31.78
C ASP A 334 5.97 5.50 30.44
N ASP A 335 6.40 4.30 30.12
CA ASP A 335 5.97 3.61 28.91
C ASP A 335 4.54 3.09 29.05
N LEU A 336 3.77 3.26 27.99
CA LEU A 336 2.37 2.89 27.96
C LEU A 336 2.13 1.60 27.16
N PHE A 337 1.17 0.81 27.60
CA PHE A 337 0.66 -0.31 26.84
C PHE A 337 -0.87 -0.39 26.90
N LEU A 338 -1.49 -0.95 25.85
CA LEU A 338 -2.91 -1.19 25.79
C LEU A 338 -3.24 -2.47 26.58
N LYS A 339 -4.00 -2.32 27.66
CA LYS A 339 -4.36 -3.41 28.55
C LYS A 339 -5.67 -4.10 28.19
N ALA A 340 -6.63 -3.33 27.66
CA ALA A 340 -7.94 -3.83 27.27
C ALA A 340 -8.58 -2.94 26.20
N ALA A 341 -9.36 -3.57 25.31
CA ALA A 341 -10.29 -2.90 24.42
C ALA A 341 -11.59 -3.71 24.37
N SER A 342 -12.74 -3.05 24.39
CA SER A 342 -14.05 -3.68 24.33
C SER A 342 -15.07 -2.82 23.62
N VAL A 343 -16.03 -3.45 22.94
CA VAL A 343 -17.13 -2.81 22.23
C VAL A 343 -18.45 -3.41 22.70
N PRO A 344 -19.57 -2.67 22.70
CA PRO A 344 -20.89 -3.22 22.96
C PRO A 344 -21.27 -4.35 22.00
N ASP A 345 -22.19 -5.21 22.42
CA ASP A 345 -22.63 -6.42 21.73
C ASP A 345 -22.90 -6.23 20.23
N GLY A 346 -22.44 -7.18 19.44
CA GLY A 346 -22.73 -7.31 18.01
C GLY A 346 -21.62 -6.88 17.05
N ASP A 347 -20.58 -6.20 17.55
CA ASP A 347 -19.35 -5.94 16.79
C ASP A 347 -18.16 -6.61 17.47
N GLU A 348 -17.05 -6.73 16.74
CA GLU A 348 -15.84 -7.38 17.26
C GLU A 348 -14.70 -6.38 17.39
N VAL A 349 -13.93 -6.51 18.48
CA VAL A 349 -12.69 -5.75 18.68
C VAL A 349 -11.58 -6.69 19.12
N GLU A 350 -10.44 -6.52 18.52
CA GLU A 350 -9.20 -7.18 18.85
C GLU A 350 -8.12 -6.13 19.12
N PHE A 351 -7.17 -6.42 20.00
CA PHE A 351 -6.10 -5.49 20.31
C PHE A 351 -4.80 -6.21 20.66
N THR A 352 -3.68 -5.50 20.52
CA THR A 352 -2.36 -5.90 20.98
C THR A 352 -1.81 -4.87 21.98
N ALA A 353 -0.89 -5.30 22.83
CA ALA A 353 -0.38 -4.46 23.90
C ALA A 353 0.36 -3.20 23.41
N ASP A 354 0.92 -3.24 22.20
CA ASP A 354 1.55 -2.11 21.50
C ASP A 354 0.55 -1.03 21.01
N GLY A 355 -0.73 -1.18 21.35
CA GLY A 355 -1.77 -0.20 21.08
C GLY A 355 -2.60 -0.44 19.84
N GLN A 356 -2.28 -1.45 19.04
CA GLN A 356 -3.04 -1.74 17.83
C GLN A 356 -4.43 -2.29 18.17
N ILE A 357 -5.47 -1.62 17.71
CA ILE A 357 -6.88 -2.03 17.84
C ILE A 357 -7.41 -2.32 16.44
N THR A 358 -7.99 -3.50 16.25
CA THR A 358 -8.71 -3.86 15.03
C THR A 358 -10.19 -4.01 15.36
N PHE A 359 -11.01 -3.15 14.79
CA PHE A 359 -12.47 -3.21 14.90
C PHE A 359 -13.07 -3.83 13.64
N ARG A 360 -14.05 -4.74 13.83
CA ARG A 360 -14.85 -5.34 12.74
C ARG A 360 -16.32 -4.99 12.93
N ALA A 361 -16.89 -4.34 11.91
CA ALA A 361 -18.31 -3.94 11.91
C ALA A 361 -19.21 -5.12 11.52
N THR A 362 -19.36 -6.11 12.39
CA THR A 362 -20.14 -7.33 12.14
C THR A 362 -21.63 -7.14 12.38
N SER A 363 -22.01 -6.14 13.17
CA SER A 363 -23.41 -5.77 13.40
C SER A 363 -24.01 -5.05 12.18
N GLN A 364 -25.34 -5.13 12.02
CA GLN A 364 -26.06 -4.39 10.97
C GLN A 364 -26.35 -2.93 11.37
N VAL A 365 -25.77 -2.43 12.47
CA VAL A 365 -26.07 -1.12 13.03
C VAL A 365 -25.03 -0.11 12.56
N GLN A 366 -25.46 0.87 11.78
CA GLN A 366 -24.65 2.00 11.33
C GLN A 366 -24.60 3.12 12.37
N GLY A 367 -23.68 4.07 12.19
CA GLY A 367 -23.49 5.23 13.04
C GLY A 367 -22.28 5.10 13.96
N ARG A 368 -22.18 6.01 14.92
CA ARG A 368 -21.04 6.08 15.83
C ARG A 368 -21.09 4.96 16.87
N LYS A 369 -19.97 4.26 17.00
CA LYS A 369 -19.67 3.28 18.04
C LYS A 369 -18.56 3.82 18.93
N GLU A 370 -18.52 3.41 20.17
CA GLU A 370 -17.45 3.73 21.09
C GLU A 370 -16.79 2.44 21.57
N ILE A 371 -15.49 2.33 21.35
CA ILE A 371 -14.66 1.27 21.90
C ILE A 371 -14.09 1.78 23.20
N ALA A 372 -14.48 1.15 24.31
CA ALA A 372 -13.85 1.42 25.60
C ALA A 372 -12.43 0.82 25.61
N ILE A 373 -11.44 1.62 25.96
CA ILE A 373 -10.03 1.21 26.02
C ILE A 373 -9.47 1.46 27.41
N VAL A 374 -8.52 0.62 27.82
CA VAL A 374 -7.79 0.75 29.08
C VAL A 374 -6.31 0.77 28.74
N VAL A 375 -5.64 1.87 29.06
CA VAL A 375 -4.19 2.03 28.91
C VAL A 375 -3.53 1.99 30.28
N SER A 376 -2.36 1.38 30.37
CA SER A 376 -1.63 1.19 31.62
C SER A 376 -0.16 1.61 31.44
N ASP A 377 0.44 2.16 32.48
CA ASP A 377 1.87 2.39 32.66
C ASP A 377 2.57 1.24 33.43
N GLY A 378 1.84 0.15 33.71
CA GLY A 378 2.30 -0.98 34.53
C GLY A 378 2.01 -0.81 36.03
N THR A 379 1.71 0.40 36.49
CA THR A 379 1.41 0.72 37.91
C THR A 379 -0.04 1.19 38.08
N ALA A 380 -0.50 2.05 37.20
CA ALA A 380 -1.85 2.60 37.18
C ALA A 380 -2.53 2.35 35.84
N ASP A 381 -3.86 2.28 35.86
CA ASP A 381 -4.69 2.12 34.68
C ASP A 381 -5.54 3.38 34.45
N ALA A 382 -5.78 3.74 33.19
CA ALA A 382 -6.69 4.80 32.82
C ALA A 382 -7.65 4.34 31.73
N GLU A 383 -8.91 4.76 31.85
CA GLU A 383 -9.96 4.45 30.89
C GLU A 383 -10.09 5.57 29.83
N GLY A 384 -10.36 5.19 28.59
CA GLY A 384 -10.61 6.10 27.49
C GLY A 384 -11.48 5.51 26.41
N VAL A 385 -11.60 6.23 25.30
CA VAL A 385 -12.51 5.88 24.21
C VAL A 385 -11.85 6.10 22.84
N LEU A 386 -12.01 5.12 21.97
CA LEU A 386 -11.81 5.27 20.52
C LEU A 386 -13.21 5.28 19.85
N ARG A 387 -13.46 6.27 18.99
CA ARG A 387 -14.71 6.37 18.25
C ARG A 387 -14.58 5.72 16.89
N VAL A 388 -15.60 4.95 16.50
CA VAL A 388 -15.68 4.32 15.17
C VAL A 388 -16.99 4.74 14.51
N ASP A 389 -16.93 5.40 13.38
CA ASP A 389 -18.10 5.78 12.57
C ASP A 389 -18.35 4.69 11.51
N VAL A 390 -19.34 3.82 11.74
CA VAL A 390 -19.77 2.79 10.79
C VAL A 390 -20.66 3.41 9.72
N ARG A 391 -20.20 3.35 8.46
CA ARG A 391 -20.85 3.94 7.29
C ARG A 391 -21.49 2.88 6.39
N PRO A 392 -22.46 3.27 5.54
CA PRO A 392 -22.99 2.37 4.51
C PRO A 392 -21.89 1.87 3.56
N ILE A 393 -22.07 0.66 3.02
CA ILE A 393 -21.15 0.09 2.01
C ILE A 393 -21.09 1.02 0.78
N GLY A 394 -19.90 1.27 0.26
CA GLY A 394 -19.64 2.11 -0.91
C GLY A 394 -19.75 3.61 -0.65
N SER A 395 -19.86 4.06 0.61
CA SER A 395 -20.01 5.48 0.96
C SER A 395 -18.72 6.15 1.42
N THR A 396 -17.62 5.40 1.49
CA THR A 396 -16.34 5.92 1.97
C THR A 396 -15.29 5.98 0.86
N LYS A 397 -14.20 6.66 1.15
CA LYS A 397 -13.02 6.75 0.29
C LYS A 397 -11.79 6.40 1.11
N PRO A 398 -10.69 6.00 0.49
CA PRO A 398 -9.40 5.91 1.15
C PRO A 398 -9.04 7.19 1.91
N VAL A 399 -8.33 7.05 3.01
CA VAL A 399 -7.79 8.15 3.79
C VAL A 399 -6.28 8.06 3.71
N THR A 400 -5.66 9.08 3.11
CA THR A 400 -4.20 9.17 3.01
C THR A 400 -3.64 9.94 4.20
N ASN A 401 -2.54 9.45 4.73
CA ASN A 401 -1.73 10.15 5.71
C ASN A 401 -0.41 10.56 5.07
N ALA A 402 0.06 11.75 5.44
CA ALA A 402 1.29 12.26 4.86
C ALA A 402 2.51 11.48 5.37
N ASP A 403 3.49 11.26 4.48
CA ASP A 403 4.72 10.55 4.77
C ASP A 403 5.92 11.50 4.85
N HIS A 404 6.91 11.12 5.64
CA HIS A 404 8.20 11.78 5.69
C HIS A 404 9.34 10.79 5.50
N VAL A 405 10.27 11.12 4.62
CA VAL A 405 11.48 10.34 4.37
C VAL A 405 12.69 11.26 4.32
N GLN A 406 13.79 10.85 4.93
CA GLN A 406 15.07 11.54 4.82
C GLN A 406 16.08 10.70 4.04
N THR A 407 16.82 11.33 3.14
CA THR A 407 17.92 10.69 2.38
C THR A 407 19.05 11.69 2.13
N ARG A 408 20.07 11.27 1.40
CA ARG A 408 21.20 12.13 1.04
C ARG A 408 21.39 12.23 -0.46
N VAL A 409 22.04 13.31 -0.88
CA VAL A 409 22.40 13.52 -2.30
C VAL A 409 23.04 12.28 -2.90
N GLY A 410 22.48 11.81 -4.00
CA GLY A 410 22.96 10.66 -4.75
C GLY A 410 22.63 9.29 -4.16
N GLN A 411 22.01 9.20 -2.98
CA GLN A 411 21.51 7.94 -2.43
C GLN A 411 20.09 7.66 -2.92
N THR A 412 19.78 6.38 -3.08
CA THR A 412 18.43 5.92 -3.42
C THR A 412 17.75 5.44 -2.13
N VAL A 413 16.52 5.89 -1.91
CA VAL A 413 15.67 5.43 -0.81
C VAL A 413 14.38 4.83 -1.37
N THR A 414 13.90 3.75 -0.76
CA THR A 414 12.59 3.17 -1.06
C THR A 414 11.54 3.79 -0.14
N VAL A 415 10.44 4.22 -0.73
CA VAL A 415 9.31 4.84 -0.03
C VAL A 415 8.10 3.92 -0.16
N SER A 416 7.42 3.68 0.96
CA SER A 416 6.22 2.84 1.04
C SER A 416 5.03 3.67 1.50
N PRO A 417 4.44 4.50 0.64
CA PRO A 417 3.48 5.52 1.04
C PRO A 417 2.13 4.97 1.50
N LEU A 418 1.84 3.70 1.25
CA LEU A 418 0.56 3.09 1.62
C LEU A 418 0.53 2.50 3.04
N VAL A 419 1.66 2.50 3.75
CA VAL A 419 1.77 1.82 5.07
C VAL A 419 0.91 2.47 6.15
N ASN A 420 0.75 3.79 6.10
CA ASN A 420 -0.06 4.56 7.05
C ASN A 420 -1.43 4.98 6.48
N ASP A 421 -1.71 4.66 5.21
CA ASP A 421 -2.99 4.93 4.57
C ASP A 421 -4.07 3.95 5.03
N VAL A 422 -5.32 4.40 5.07
CA VAL A 422 -6.43 3.61 5.58
C VAL A 422 -7.50 3.41 4.51
N SER A 423 -7.97 2.17 4.38
CA SER A 423 -9.14 1.81 3.57
C SER A 423 -10.36 1.54 4.45
N PRO A 424 -11.29 2.49 4.60
CA PRO A 424 -12.51 2.27 5.39
C PRO A 424 -13.43 1.18 4.82
N SER A 425 -13.33 0.90 3.53
CA SER A 425 -14.05 -0.20 2.87
C SER A 425 -13.45 -1.58 3.16
N GLY A 426 -12.21 -1.64 3.68
CA GLY A 426 -11.46 -2.87 3.88
C GLY A 426 -10.87 -3.46 2.60
N VAL A 427 -11.06 -2.81 1.44
CA VAL A 427 -10.43 -3.23 0.18
C VAL A 427 -8.95 -2.84 0.21
N PRO A 428 -8.02 -3.71 -0.17
CA PRO A 428 -6.60 -3.38 -0.21
C PRO A 428 -6.30 -2.15 -1.06
N LEU A 429 -5.52 -1.23 -0.51
CA LEU A 429 -5.08 -0.03 -1.22
C LEU A 429 -4.00 -0.37 -2.25
N ARG A 430 -4.00 0.37 -3.36
CA ARG A 430 -3.00 0.26 -4.42
C ARG A 430 -2.48 1.63 -4.80
N LEU A 431 -1.18 1.71 -5.05
CA LEU A 431 -0.57 2.87 -5.66
C LEU A 431 -0.98 2.94 -7.13
N ALA A 432 -1.66 4.02 -7.54
CA ALA A 432 -2.17 4.14 -8.91
C ALA A 432 -1.30 5.05 -9.79
N ARG A 433 -0.71 6.09 -9.21
CA ARG A 433 0.13 7.05 -9.93
C ARG A 433 1.06 7.78 -8.98
N LEU A 434 2.20 8.23 -9.52
CA LEU A 434 3.14 9.16 -8.88
C LEU A 434 3.28 10.42 -9.74
N ASP A 435 3.48 11.55 -9.10
CA ASP A 435 3.81 12.80 -9.80
C ASP A 435 5.28 12.81 -10.24
N GLU A 436 5.55 13.49 -11.36
CA GLU A 436 6.91 13.74 -11.81
C GLU A 436 7.45 14.99 -11.11
N VAL A 437 8.54 14.82 -10.37
CA VAL A 437 9.20 15.93 -9.67
C VAL A 437 10.48 16.31 -10.40
N ALA A 438 10.64 17.59 -10.71
CA ALA A 438 11.79 18.09 -11.46
C ALA A 438 13.11 17.89 -10.68
N GLY A 439 14.13 17.37 -11.35
CA GLY A 439 15.48 17.21 -10.78
C GLY A 439 15.67 15.98 -9.91
N VAL A 440 14.72 15.05 -9.89
CA VAL A 440 14.80 13.79 -9.17
C VAL A 440 14.50 12.60 -10.09
N THR A 441 14.94 11.41 -9.67
CA THR A 441 14.58 10.15 -10.31
C THR A 441 13.62 9.41 -9.39
N ILE A 442 12.42 9.10 -9.89
CA ILE A 442 11.40 8.31 -9.20
C ILE A 442 11.13 7.08 -10.06
N VAL A 443 11.20 5.89 -9.46
CA VAL A 443 10.87 4.63 -10.13
C VAL A 443 9.80 3.92 -9.31
N PRO A 444 8.55 3.86 -9.81
CA PRO A 444 7.47 3.18 -9.11
C PRO A 444 7.57 1.66 -9.21
N ASP A 445 7.13 0.98 -8.17
CA ASP A 445 6.76 -0.43 -8.18
C ASP A 445 5.28 -0.54 -7.76
N TYR A 446 4.41 -0.53 -8.76
CA TYR A 446 2.96 -0.59 -8.54
C TYR A 446 2.50 -1.96 -8.03
N SER A 447 3.29 -3.01 -8.19
CA SER A 447 2.93 -4.36 -7.77
C SER A 447 2.95 -4.51 -6.23
N ILE A 448 3.87 -3.82 -5.57
CA ILE A 448 4.00 -3.80 -4.10
C ILE A 448 3.63 -2.45 -3.48
N GLY A 449 3.24 -1.45 -4.31
CA GLY A 449 2.79 -0.15 -3.83
C GLY A 449 3.91 0.74 -3.27
N THR A 450 5.13 0.64 -3.79
CA THR A 450 6.29 1.42 -3.36
C THR A 450 6.90 2.22 -4.51
N PHE A 451 7.85 3.08 -4.20
CA PHE A 451 8.70 3.69 -5.22
C PHE A 451 10.11 3.96 -4.68
N SER A 452 11.09 3.93 -5.56
CA SER A 452 12.42 4.42 -5.24
C SER A 452 12.58 5.89 -5.62
N PHE A 453 13.26 6.65 -4.75
CA PHE A 453 13.51 8.07 -4.93
C PHE A 453 15.01 8.35 -4.84
N ARG A 454 15.53 9.21 -5.75
CA ARG A 454 16.91 9.69 -5.74
C ARG A 454 16.97 11.13 -6.26
N ALA A 455 17.71 11.98 -5.56
CA ALA A 455 18.02 13.34 -5.99
C ALA A 455 19.53 13.60 -6.02
N ASP A 456 19.97 14.42 -6.97
CA ASP A 456 21.37 14.82 -7.13
C ASP A 456 21.67 16.21 -6.53
N ALA A 457 20.67 16.85 -5.90
CA ALA A 457 20.80 18.12 -5.18
C ALA A 457 20.10 18.06 -3.82
N PRO A 458 20.65 18.75 -2.79
CA PRO A 458 19.98 18.83 -1.49
C PRO A 458 18.75 19.73 -1.56
N GLY A 459 17.77 19.46 -0.72
CA GLY A 459 16.53 20.23 -0.65
C GLY A 459 15.38 19.39 -0.13
N THR A 460 14.23 20.01 0.03
CA THR A 460 12.98 19.32 0.34
C THR A 460 12.18 19.15 -0.94
N TYR A 461 11.76 17.93 -1.19
CA TYR A 461 10.96 17.54 -2.36
C TYR A 461 9.63 16.99 -1.88
N TYR A 462 8.57 17.33 -2.58
CA TYR A 462 7.25 16.80 -2.33
C TYR A 462 6.81 15.94 -3.50
N VAL A 463 6.46 14.70 -3.21
CA VAL A 463 5.96 13.73 -4.20
C VAL A 463 4.49 13.47 -3.90
N GLN A 464 3.60 13.86 -4.83
CA GLN A 464 2.19 13.48 -4.74
C GLN A 464 2.00 12.09 -5.32
N TYR A 465 1.10 11.31 -4.72
CA TYR A 465 0.71 10.01 -5.22
C TYR A 465 -0.81 9.85 -5.22
N LEU A 466 -1.31 9.01 -6.12
CA LEU A 466 -2.69 8.57 -6.12
C LEU A 466 -2.78 7.17 -5.52
N VAL A 467 -3.65 7.02 -4.53
CA VAL A 467 -4.04 5.73 -3.96
C VAL A 467 -5.45 5.40 -4.37
N THR A 468 -5.73 4.12 -4.63
CA THR A 468 -7.06 3.64 -4.99
C THR A 468 -7.44 2.39 -4.20
N ASP A 469 -8.74 2.27 -3.88
CA ASP A 469 -9.39 1.05 -3.39
C ASP A 469 -10.20 0.34 -4.49
N GLY A 470 -10.01 0.76 -5.75
CA GLY A 470 -10.72 0.32 -6.93
C GLY A 470 -11.75 1.36 -7.41
N PRO A 471 -12.88 1.58 -6.72
CA PRO A 471 -13.87 2.57 -7.15
C PRO A 471 -13.48 4.02 -6.86
N ASN A 472 -12.64 4.28 -5.87
CA ASN A 472 -12.25 5.62 -5.44
C ASN A 472 -10.75 5.83 -5.57
N THR A 473 -10.38 7.10 -5.84
CA THR A 473 -8.99 7.55 -5.82
C THR A 473 -8.86 8.78 -4.91
N VAL A 474 -7.76 8.84 -4.15
CA VAL A 474 -7.43 9.96 -3.26
C VAL A 474 -5.96 10.30 -3.45
N VAL A 475 -5.61 11.58 -3.28
CA VAL A 475 -4.24 12.06 -3.36
C VAL A 475 -3.58 11.99 -1.99
N GLY A 476 -2.40 11.39 -1.92
CA GLY A 476 -1.49 11.47 -0.78
C GLY A 476 -0.24 12.27 -1.10
N ILE A 477 0.58 12.52 -0.09
CA ILE A 477 1.79 13.32 -0.22
C ILE A 477 2.93 12.72 0.60
N VAL A 478 4.12 12.72 0.00
CA VAL A 478 5.38 12.35 0.67
C VAL A 478 6.30 13.56 0.67
N ARG A 479 6.81 13.95 1.83
CA ARG A 479 7.93 14.88 1.97
C ARG A 479 9.23 14.09 1.98
N VAL A 480 10.16 14.42 1.07
CA VAL A 480 11.50 13.83 1.03
C VAL A 480 12.55 14.90 1.29
N ASP A 481 13.20 14.84 2.43
CA ASP A 481 14.29 15.73 2.78
C ASP A 481 15.64 15.14 2.34
N VAL A 482 16.24 15.73 1.32
CA VAL A 482 17.55 15.36 0.80
C VAL A 482 18.63 16.23 1.44
N LYS A 483 19.42 15.66 2.32
CA LYS A 483 20.52 16.35 2.99
C LYS A 483 21.81 16.26 2.16
N GLU A 484 22.74 17.18 2.41
CA GLU A 484 24.09 17.12 1.82
C GLU A 484 24.77 15.77 2.14
N ALA A 485 25.59 15.30 1.21
CA ALA A 485 26.43 14.15 1.49
C ALA A 485 27.43 14.50 2.58
N ILE A 486 27.50 13.69 3.64
CA ILE A 486 28.47 13.86 4.73
C ILE A 486 29.70 13.02 4.37
N ALA A 487 30.85 13.68 4.33
CA ALA A 487 32.14 13.03 4.13
C ALA A 487 32.78 12.57 5.46
N ASP A 488 32.27 13.08 6.58
CA ASP A 488 32.81 12.80 7.92
C ASP A 488 32.22 11.50 8.46
N ASP A 489 33.04 10.78 9.18
CA ASP A 489 32.69 9.57 9.91
C ASP A 489 32.00 9.94 11.23
N LEU A 490 30.69 10.08 11.18
CA LEU A 490 29.84 10.39 12.33
C LEU A 490 29.37 9.10 13.03
N PRO A 491 29.14 9.14 14.35
CA PRO A 491 28.53 8.02 15.04
C PRO A 491 27.09 7.81 14.54
N PRO A 492 26.63 6.56 14.50
CA PRO A 492 25.23 6.27 14.24
C PRO A 492 24.32 6.81 15.35
N ILE A 493 23.06 6.99 15.03
CA ILE A 493 22.00 7.40 15.97
C ILE A 493 21.23 6.14 16.36
N ALA A 494 21.34 5.75 17.62
CA ALA A 494 20.56 4.66 18.18
C ALA A 494 19.28 5.22 18.81
N VAL A 495 18.14 4.72 18.37
CA VAL A 495 16.82 5.13 18.86
C VAL A 495 16.30 4.06 19.83
N ARG A 496 15.75 4.51 20.94
CA ARG A 496 15.17 3.64 21.96
C ARG A 496 14.06 2.76 21.39
N ASP A 497 14.08 1.47 21.74
CA ASP A 497 13.06 0.46 21.40
C ASP A 497 12.20 0.08 22.59
N VAL A 498 11.01 -0.42 22.29
CA VAL A 498 10.09 -1.01 23.28
C VAL A 498 9.68 -2.40 22.85
N ALA A 499 9.79 -3.35 23.77
CA ALA A 499 9.39 -4.74 23.58
C ALA A 499 8.27 -5.13 24.54
N MET A 500 7.09 -5.42 24.03
CA MET A 500 5.98 -5.95 24.83
C MET A 500 6.14 -7.48 24.97
N LEU A 501 6.45 -7.95 26.17
CA LEU A 501 6.76 -9.37 26.42
C LEU A 501 5.64 -10.03 27.24
N PRO A 502 4.79 -10.87 26.64
CA PRO A 502 3.84 -11.69 27.38
C PRO A 502 4.57 -12.72 28.28
N GLY A 503 4.06 -12.95 29.48
CA GLY A 503 4.68 -13.88 30.42
C GLY A 503 4.83 -15.30 29.84
N GLY A 504 6.03 -15.83 29.93
CA GLY A 504 6.39 -17.16 29.42
C GLY A 504 6.61 -17.25 27.92
N SER A 505 6.59 -16.11 27.20
CA SER A 505 6.75 -16.02 25.74
C SER A 505 8.13 -15.48 25.33
N GLU A 506 8.35 -15.35 24.04
CA GLU A 506 9.48 -14.65 23.45
C GLU A 506 8.99 -13.58 22.44
N VAL A 507 9.80 -12.57 22.21
CA VAL A 507 9.55 -11.50 21.26
C VAL A 507 10.80 -11.23 20.43
N LEU A 508 10.60 -10.91 19.15
CA LEU A 508 11.64 -10.46 18.23
C LEU A 508 11.56 -8.92 18.08
N VAL A 509 12.67 -8.24 18.27
CA VAL A 509 12.80 -6.79 18.15
C VAL A 509 13.86 -6.48 17.12
N ASP A 510 13.48 -5.91 16.01
CA ASP A 510 14.42 -5.37 15.02
C ASP A 510 14.90 -3.99 15.48
N VAL A 511 15.96 -3.98 16.27
CA VAL A 511 16.50 -2.76 16.89
C VAL A 511 17.18 -1.82 15.89
N LEU A 512 17.43 -2.27 14.65
CA LEU A 512 18.00 -1.42 13.61
C LEU A 512 16.94 -0.75 12.73
N ALA A 513 15.67 -1.13 12.88
CA ALA A 513 14.58 -0.60 12.05
C ALA A 513 14.37 0.91 12.22
N ASN A 514 14.62 1.43 13.42
CA ASN A 514 14.49 2.84 13.78
C ASN A 514 15.82 3.57 13.92
N ASP A 515 16.95 2.84 13.91
CA ASP A 515 18.29 3.39 13.98
C ASP A 515 18.76 3.97 12.65
N SER A 516 19.65 4.94 12.69
CA SER A 516 20.15 5.56 11.47
C SER A 516 21.65 5.84 11.52
N ASP A 517 22.31 5.76 10.36
CA ASP A 517 23.67 6.27 10.16
C ASP A 517 23.61 7.62 9.42
N PRO A 518 24.10 8.73 10.01
CA PRO A 518 24.11 10.01 9.33
C PRO A 518 24.86 10.02 8.00
N ALA A 519 25.81 9.12 7.78
CA ALA A 519 26.53 8.96 6.52
C ALA A 519 25.84 7.97 5.55
N GLY A 520 24.76 7.29 5.98
CA GLY A 520 24.05 6.27 5.20
C GLY A 520 24.79 4.94 5.12
N GLY A 521 25.66 4.64 6.09
CA GLY A 521 26.35 3.36 6.21
C GLY A 521 25.44 2.24 6.71
N ILE A 522 25.92 1.01 6.58
CA ILE A 522 25.23 -0.19 7.07
C ILE A 522 25.45 -0.32 8.56
N LEU A 523 24.36 -0.45 9.33
CA LEU A 523 24.40 -0.67 10.77
C LEU A 523 24.41 -2.16 11.09
N VAL A 524 25.08 -2.51 12.21
CA VAL A 524 25.08 -3.87 12.78
C VAL A 524 24.98 -3.77 14.30
N VAL A 525 24.27 -4.70 14.92
CA VAL A 525 24.33 -4.91 16.37
C VAL A 525 25.66 -5.60 16.71
N GLN A 526 26.52 -4.88 17.42
CA GLN A 526 27.84 -5.35 17.81
C GLN A 526 27.80 -6.20 19.08
N SER A 527 27.02 -5.75 20.07
CA SER A 527 26.90 -6.43 21.37
C SER A 527 25.61 -6.05 22.08
N VAL A 528 25.20 -6.90 23.03
CA VAL A 528 24.09 -6.63 23.95
C VAL A 528 24.57 -6.72 25.40
N SER A 529 23.95 -5.94 26.27
CA SER A 529 24.20 -5.90 27.70
C SER A 529 22.90 -6.15 28.45
N VAL A 530 22.81 -7.29 29.12
CA VAL A 530 21.61 -7.71 29.86
C VAL A 530 21.93 -7.64 31.35
N PRO A 531 21.16 -6.92 32.18
CA PRO A 531 21.34 -6.93 33.63
C PRO A 531 21.23 -8.35 34.20
N PRO A 532 22.07 -8.75 35.17
CA PRO A 532 22.04 -10.10 35.70
C PRO A 532 20.69 -10.55 36.33
N SER A 533 19.89 -9.57 36.76
CA SER A 533 18.56 -9.79 37.38
C SER A 533 17.40 -9.48 36.42
N ALA A 534 17.66 -9.39 35.14
CA ALA A 534 16.65 -8.94 34.15
C ALA A 534 15.46 -9.91 33.98
N GLY A 535 15.58 -11.17 34.41
CA GLY A 535 14.52 -12.18 34.25
C GLY A 535 14.27 -12.59 32.80
N VAL A 536 15.09 -12.14 31.85
CA VAL A 536 15.01 -12.47 30.43
C VAL A 536 16.32 -13.00 29.88
N SER A 537 16.27 -13.76 28.80
CA SER A 537 17.44 -14.09 27.98
C SER A 537 17.38 -13.40 26.65
N VAL A 538 18.53 -12.97 26.12
CA VAL A 538 18.63 -12.26 24.86
C VAL A 538 19.60 -12.93 23.92
N ALA A 539 19.21 -13.11 22.67
CA ALA A 539 20.07 -13.60 21.60
C ALA A 539 20.02 -12.61 20.41
N VAL A 540 21.18 -12.32 19.82
CA VAL A 540 21.27 -11.49 18.61
C VAL A 540 21.16 -12.40 17.39
N LEU A 541 20.18 -12.12 16.53
CA LEU A 541 19.98 -12.82 15.26
C LEU A 541 20.47 -11.94 14.11
N ASN A 542 21.30 -12.49 13.22
CA ASN A 542 21.83 -11.83 12.01
C ASN A 542 22.47 -10.45 12.24
N HIS A 543 22.93 -10.14 13.45
CA HIS A 543 23.42 -8.80 13.85
C HIS A 543 22.40 -7.65 13.67
N GLU A 544 21.13 -7.94 13.80
CA GLU A 544 20.02 -7.02 13.53
C GLU A 544 18.89 -7.17 14.56
N VAL A 545 18.36 -8.33 14.73
CA VAL A 545 17.18 -8.62 15.54
C VAL A 545 17.58 -9.18 16.90
N LEU A 546 17.00 -8.68 17.98
CA LEU A 546 17.10 -9.26 19.31
C LEU A 546 15.92 -10.21 19.54
N ARG A 547 16.21 -11.47 19.86
CA ARG A 547 15.24 -12.41 20.42
C ARG A 547 15.31 -12.34 21.93
N ILE A 548 14.23 -11.89 22.55
CA ILE A 548 14.11 -11.69 23.98
C ILE A 548 13.09 -12.70 24.50
N ALA A 549 13.48 -13.57 25.44
CA ALA A 549 12.61 -14.60 25.99
C ALA A 549 12.51 -14.48 27.52
N ASP A 550 11.27 -14.53 28.04
CA ASP A 550 11.00 -14.55 29.47
C ASP A 550 11.56 -15.82 30.12
N GLN A 551 12.30 -15.67 31.20
CA GLN A 551 12.85 -16.79 32.00
C GLN A 551 11.94 -17.16 33.19
N GLY A 552 10.68 -16.66 33.17
CA GLY A 552 9.67 -16.96 34.16
C GLY A 552 9.71 -16.09 35.42
N GLY A 553 10.08 -14.83 35.30
CA GLY A 553 10.20 -13.96 36.44
C GLY A 553 10.08 -12.46 36.17
N LEU A 554 9.80 -12.06 34.95
CA LEU A 554 9.66 -10.66 34.63
C LEU A 554 8.33 -10.09 35.15
N THR A 555 8.39 -9.23 36.16
CA THR A 555 7.21 -8.57 36.78
C THR A 555 7.24 -7.05 36.67
N GLU A 556 8.38 -6.48 36.35
CA GLU A 556 8.60 -5.05 36.17
C GLU A 556 9.37 -4.81 34.88
N PRO A 557 9.24 -3.65 34.24
CA PRO A 557 10.01 -3.33 33.04
C PRO A 557 11.52 -3.41 33.28
N VAL A 558 12.25 -3.90 32.29
CA VAL A 558 13.70 -4.03 32.34
C VAL A 558 14.34 -3.41 31.08
N THR A 559 15.42 -2.67 31.25
CA THR A 559 16.17 -2.10 30.13
C THR A 559 17.33 -3.00 29.75
N ILE A 560 17.42 -3.33 28.47
CA ILE A 560 18.51 -4.08 27.84
C ILE A 560 19.29 -3.08 26.98
N GLY A 561 20.60 -2.94 27.26
CA GLY A 561 21.47 -2.13 26.40
C GLY A 561 21.93 -2.92 25.18
N TYR A 562 22.01 -2.25 24.03
CA TYR A 562 22.68 -2.78 22.85
C TYR A 562 23.64 -1.73 22.26
N ARG A 563 24.62 -2.19 21.49
CA ARG A 563 25.56 -1.32 20.81
C ARG A 563 25.52 -1.57 19.32
N ILE A 564 25.34 -0.51 18.56
CA ILE A 564 25.39 -0.53 17.11
C ILE A 564 26.72 0.03 16.58
N SER A 565 27.06 -0.38 15.36
CA SER A 565 28.26 0.10 14.67
C SER A 565 27.98 0.26 13.18
N ASN A 566 28.50 1.34 12.58
CA ASN A 566 28.58 1.54 11.13
C ASN A 566 29.89 1.03 10.52
N GLY A 567 30.72 0.35 11.33
CA GLY A 567 32.04 -0.17 10.92
C GLY A 567 33.21 0.67 11.41
N SER A 568 33.05 1.96 11.69
CA SER A 568 34.06 2.89 12.17
C SER A 568 33.69 3.52 13.51
N GLN A 569 32.45 3.89 13.69
CA GLN A 569 31.90 4.50 14.90
C GLN A 569 30.83 3.60 15.53
N THR A 570 30.50 3.90 16.78
CA THR A 570 29.49 3.14 17.53
C THR A 570 28.54 4.07 18.28
N ALA A 571 27.32 3.61 18.52
CA ALA A 571 26.39 4.23 19.48
C ALA A 571 25.79 3.17 20.39
N ASP A 572 25.37 3.59 21.56
CA ASP A 572 24.66 2.74 22.53
C ASP A 572 23.17 3.05 22.44
N GLY A 573 22.35 2.01 22.29
CA GLY A 573 20.91 2.04 22.30
C GLY A 573 20.33 1.21 23.43
N GLU A 574 19.03 1.29 23.63
CA GLU A 574 18.33 0.54 24.67
C GLU A 574 17.00 -0.03 24.18
N VAL A 575 16.67 -1.22 24.66
CA VAL A 575 15.36 -1.83 24.52
C VAL A 575 14.71 -1.90 25.89
N VAL A 576 13.56 -1.28 26.08
CA VAL A 576 12.76 -1.45 27.29
C VAL A 576 11.79 -2.58 27.10
N VAL A 577 11.97 -3.62 27.88
CA VAL A 577 11.10 -4.82 27.88
C VAL A 577 10.03 -4.65 28.92
N ILE A 578 8.78 -4.55 28.49
CA ILE A 578 7.60 -4.36 29.33
C ILE A 578 6.86 -5.68 29.47
N PRO A 579 6.71 -6.22 30.70
CA PRO A 579 5.86 -7.39 30.91
C PRO A 579 4.39 -7.03 30.69
N VAL A 580 3.76 -7.74 29.77
CA VAL A 580 2.33 -7.55 29.47
C VAL A 580 1.54 -8.82 29.79
N PRO A 581 0.23 -8.70 30.09
CA PRO A 581 -0.61 -9.89 30.28
C PRO A 581 -0.61 -10.76 29.03
N ALA A 582 -0.62 -12.06 29.21
CA ALA A 582 -0.81 -12.97 28.08
C ALA A 582 -2.15 -12.67 27.39
N PRO A 583 -2.22 -12.77 26.05
CA PRO A 583 -3.45 -12.53 25.32
C PRO A 583 -4.58 -13.41 25.85
N ASN A 584 -5.74 -12.82 26.12
CA ASN A 584 -6.91 -13.54 26.62
C ASN A 584 -7.45 -14.57 25.63
N LYS A 585 -7.07 -14.48 24.38
CA LYS A 585 -7.47 -15.35 23.29
C LYS A 585 -6.26 -15.56 22.38
N LEU A 586 -5.77 -16.80 22.35
CA LEU A 586 -4.76 -17.18 21.39
C LEU A 586 -5.40 -17.15 19.99
N LYS A 587 -4.82 -16.39 19.08
CA LYS A 587 -5.23 -16.36 17.68
C LYS A 587 -4.51 -17.47 16.92
N PRO A 588 -5.14 -18.11 15.93
CA PRO A 588 -4.43 -19.01 15.03
C PRO A 588 -3.45 -18.23 14.15
N PRO A 589 -2.47 -18.90 13.55
CA PRO A 589 -1.64 -18.33 12.49
C PRO A 589 -2.53 -17.88 11.33
N VAL A 590 -2.01 -17.01 10.46
CA VAL A 590 -2.68 -16.58 9.24
C VAL A 590 -1.83 -17.05 8.07
N ALA A 591 -2.39 -17.94 7.26
CA ALA A 591 -1.81 -18.43 6.03
C ALA A 591 -2.29 -17.57 4.86
N THR A 592 -1.36 -17.13 4.01
CA THR A 592 -1.62 -16.29 2.84
C THR A 592 -1.36 -17.10 1.57
N ASP A 593 -2.24 -16.99 0.59
CA ASP A 593 -2.12 -17.75 -0.66
C ASP A 593 -0.83 -17.40 -1.43
N ASP A 594 -0.25 -18.43 -2.07
CA ASP A 594 0.98 -18.35 -2.84
C ASP A 594 0.76 -18.65 -4.32
N SER A 595 1.67 -18.17 -5.16
CA SER A 595 1.71 -18.52 -6.57
C SER A 595 3.12 -18.77 -7.05
N VAL A 596 3.29 -19.74 -7.96
CA VAL A 596 4.59 -20.03 -8.56
C VAL A 596 4.43 -20.54 -9.99
N VAL A 597 5.42 -20.22 -10.82
CA VAL A 597 5.56 -20.71 -12.20
C VAL A 597 6.68 -21.75 -12.24
N VAL A 598 6.48 -22.83 -13.01
CA VAL A 598 7.47 -23.89 -13.19
C VAL A 598 7.38 -24.52 -14.58
N ARG A 599 8.48 -24.87 -15.22
CA ARG A 599 8.47 -25.64 -16.48
C ARG A 599 8.05 -27.09 -16.25
N ALA A 600 7.38 -27.65 -17.27
CA ALA A 600 7.00 -29.04 -17.28
C ALA A 600 8.23 -29.97 -17.14
N GLY A 601 8.21 -30.82 -16.12
CA GLY A 601 9.28 -31.75 -15.77
C GLY A 601 10.32 -31.21 -14.78
N ASP A 602 10.31 -29.92 -14.45
CA ASP A 602 11.23 -29.29 -13.51
C ASP A 602 10.76 -29.38 -12.06
N ILE A 603 11.62 -28.95 -11.13
CA ILE A 603 11.35 -28.95 -9.69
C ILE A 603 11.48 -27.50 -9.22
N VAL A 604 10.49 -27.04 -8.45
CA VAL A 604 10.49 -25.72 -7.79
C VAL A 604 10.34 -25.86 -6.29
N THR A 605 11.02 -25.00 -5.53
CA THR A 605 10.83 -24.85 -4.08
C THR A 605 9.96 -23.62 -3.83
N ILE A 606 8.92 -23.77 -3.04
CA ILE A 606 7.94 -22.71 -2.74
C ILE A 606 8.05 -22.38 -1.26
N PRO A 607 8.56 -21.20 -0.89
CA PRO A 607 8.71 -20.77 0.50
C PRO A 607 7.39 -20.25 1.07
N VAL A 608 6.38 -21.10 1.19
CA VAL A 608 4.99 -20.73 1.56
C VAL A 608 4.87 -19.97 2.89
N LEU A 609 5.80 -20.10 3.82
CA LEU A 609 5.78 -19.33 5.07
C LEU A 609 6.31 -17.91 4.93
N ALA A 610 6.77 -17.48 3.74
CA ALA A 610 7.40 -16.17 3.56
C ALA A 610 6.42 -15.00 3.71
N ASN A 611 5.15 -15.20 3.37
CA ASN A 611 4.05 -14.24 3.46
C ASN A 611 3.04 -14.59 4.57
N ASP A 612 3.26 -15.70 5.29
CA ASP A 612 2.46 -16.11 6.42
C ASP A 612 2.92 -15.43 7.69
N HIS A 613 2.02 -15.22 8.63
CA HIS A 613 2.35 -14.59 9.91
C HIS A 613 1.49 -15.11 11.06
N HIS A 614 1.95 -14.86 12.28
CA HIS A 614 1.17 -15.14 13.48
C HIS A 614 0.78 -13.84 14.17
N PRO A 615 -0.54 -13.57 14.38
CA PRO A 615 -1.01 -12.32 14.98
C PRO A 615 -0.47 -11.98 16.37
N ASN A 616 -0.04 -13.00 17.12
CA ASN A 616 0.58 -12.85 18.44
C ASN A 616 2.11 -13.01 18.40
N GLY A 617 2.73 -13.03 17.21
CA GLY A 617 4.18 -13.17 17.04
C GLY A 617 4.74 -14.55 17.39
N ASP A 618 3.91 -15.59 17.50
CA ASP A 618 4.37 -16.95 17.76
C ASP A 618 5.07 -17.55 16.54
N LEU A 619 5.92 -18.55 16.78
CA LEU A 619 6.62 -19.25 15.72
C LEU A 619 5.64 -20.14 14.94
N ILE A 620 5.63 -19.98 13.62
CA ILE A 620 4.84 -20.80 12.71
C ILE A 620 5.71 -21.85 12.02
N THR A 621 5.12 -23.02 11.79
CA THR A 621 5.76 -24.13 11.08
C THR A 621 4.81 -24.73 10.06
N LEU A 622 5.36 -25.28 8.98
CA LEU A 622 4.56 -25.97 7.97
C LEU A 622 4.17 -27.37 8.48
N SER A 623 2.90 -27.72 8.38
CA SER A 623 2.42 -29.09 8.66
C SER A 623 3.14 -30.10 7.73
N PRO A 624 3.61 -31.23 8.24
CA PRO A 624 4.33 -32.21 7.43
C PRO A 624 3.47 -32.90 6.37
N THR A 625 2.15 -32.72 6.43
CA THR A 625 1.18 -33.33 5.51
C THR A 625 0.30 -32.26 4.90
N LEU A 626 0.12 -32.33 3.59
CA LEU A 626 -0.83 -31.51 2.86
C LEU A 626 -2.27 -31.99 3.08
N ILE A 627 -3.22 -31.07 2.91
CA ILE A 627 -4.66 -31.34 2.99
C ILE A 627 -5.31 -31.25 1.61
N ASP A 628 -6.50 -31.82 1.46
CA ASP A 628 -7.26 -31.70 0.20
C ASP A 628 -7.64 -30.24 -0.12
N PRO A 629 -7.56 -29.77 -1.40
CA PRO A 629 -7.19 -30.57 -2.58
C PRO A 629 -5.69 -30.83 -2.69
N ILE A 630 -5.32 -32.04 -3.05
CA ILE A 630 -3.95 -32.47 -3.34
C ILE A 630 -3.78 -32.60 -4.84
N ILE A 631 -2.60 -32.28 -5.36
CA ILE A 631 -2.28 -32.41 -6.80
C ILE A 631 -2.39 -33.87 -7.23
N ASP A 632 -3.04 -34.12 -8.38
CA ASP A 632 -3.08 -35.46 -8.98
C ASP A 632 -1.64 -35.91 -9.32
N PRO A 633 -1.20 -37.11 -8.92
CA PRO A 633 0.13 -37.63 -9.27
C PRO A 633 0.45 -37.65 -10.76
N ALA A 634 -0.55 -37.62 -11.65
CA ALA A 634 -0.37 -37.46 -13.09
C ALA A 634 0.10 -36.04 -13.50
N ASP A 635 -0.18 -35.07 -12.69
CA ASP A 635 0.13 -33.65 -12.90
C ASP A 635 1.41 -33.20 -12.19
N GLY A 636 1.88 -33.94 -11.20
CA GLY A 636 3.12 -33.72 -10.47
C GLY A 636 3.11 -34.26 -9.05
N ASP A 637 4.28 -34.19 -8.41
CA ASP A 637 4.48 -34.64 -7.04
C ASP A 637 4.82 -33.42 -6.16
N VAL A 638 4.01 -33.19 -5.11
CA VAL A 638 4.26 -32.15 -4.11
C VAL A 638 4.57 -32.76 -2.74
N PHE A 639 5.55 -32.23 -2.03
CA PHE A 639 5.90 -32.69 -0.70
C PHE A 639 6.50 -31.57 0.15
N VAL A 640 6.34 -31.73 1.48
CA VAL A 640 6.89 -30.79 2.47
C VAL A 640 8.35 -31.11 2.74
N ALA A 641 9.23 -30.12 2.72
CA ALA A 641 10.63 -30.23 3.07
C ALA A 641 11.09 -28.97 3.84
N GLU A 642 11.48 -29.12 5.10
CA GLU A 642 12.06 -28.05 5.94
C GLU A 642 11.30 -26.73 5.91
N ASN A 643 10.00 -26.74 6.21
CA ASN A 643 9.15 -25.53 6.15
C ASN A 643 8.98 -24.91 4.75
N THR A 644 9.23 -25.66 3.70
CA THR A 644 8.93 -25.27 2.31
C THR A 644 8.15 -26.36 1.61
N LEU A 645 7.43 -26.03 0.57
CA LEU A 645 6.91 -27.01 -0.38
C LEU A 645 7.89 -27.24 -1.51
N ARG A 646 8.07 -28.48 -1.91
CA ARG A 646 8.77 -28.84 -3.14
C ARG A 646 7.78 -29.47 -4.11
N PHE A 647 7.74 -28.96 -5.32
CA PHE A 647 6.89 -29.49 -6.37
C PHE A 647 7.72 -29.93 -7.57
N ARG A 648 7.49 -31.17 -8.01
CA ARG A 648 8.00 -31.68 -9.28
C ARG A 648 6.89 -31.65 -10.29
N ALA A 649 6.98 -30.80 -11.32
CA ALA A 649 5.96 -30.64 -12.35
C ALA A 649 5.82 -31.89 -13.22
N GLY A 650 4.59 -32.22 -13.56
CA GLY A 650 4.28 -33.21 -14.60
C GLY A 650 4.65 -32.73 -16.00
N PRO A 651 4.46 -33.59 -17.03
CA PRO A 651 4.90 -33.27 -18.40
C PRO A 651 3.94 -32.34 -19.18
N THR A 652 2.79 -32.00 -18.61
CA THR A 652 1.71 -31.27 -19.31
C THR A 652 1.55 -29.89 -18.73
N ALA A 653 1.53 -28.86 -19.60
CA ALA A 653 1.28 -27.47 -19.21
C ALA A 653 -0.16 -27.33 -18.72
N LYS A 654 -0.34 -26.85 -17.50
CA LYS A 654 -1.63 -26.57 -16.86
C LYS A 654 -1.43 -25.86 -15.52
N THR A 655 -2.49 -25.30 -14.97
CA THR A 655 -2.51 -24.81 -13.58
C THR A 655 -2.98 -25.91 -12.65
N VAL A 656 -2.28 -26.12 -11.54
CA VAL A 656 -2.63 -27.06 -10.48
C VAL A 656 -2.63 -26.34 -9.13
N TYR A 657 -3.35 -26.92 -8.16
CA TYR A 657 -3.55 -26.29 -6.85
C TYR A 657 -3.18 -27.27 -5.73
N ALA A 658 -2.54 -26.77 -4.71
CA ALA A 658 -2.26 -27.52 -3.49
C ALA A 658 -2.69 -26.70 -2.26
N THR A 659 -3.06 -27.39 -1.17
CA THR A 659 -3.41 -26.75 0.09
C THR A 659 -2.41 -27.18 1.17
N TYR A 660 -1.84 -26.22 1.86
CA TYR A 660 -0.94 -26.47 3.00
C TYR A 660 -1.56 -25.97 4.30
N GLU A 661 -1.06 -26.46 5.42
CA GLU A 661 -1.43 -25.97 6.76
C GLU A 661 -0.22 -25.38 7.46
N VAL A 662 -0.43 -24.25 8.10
CA VAL A 662 0.49 -23.60 9.02
C VAL A 662 0.09 -23.95 10.46
N VAL A 663 1.03 -24.23 11.33
CA VAL A 663 0.80 -24.62 12.70
C VAL A 663 1.63 -23.76 13.64
N ASP A 664 1.01 -23.21 14.69
CA ASP A 664 1.68 -22.47 15.76
C ASP A 664 2.21 -23.39 16.89
N SER A 665 2.85 -22.79 17.88
CA SER A 665 3.37 -23.53 19.04
C SER A 665 2.28 -24.13 19.94
N ALA A 666 1.06 -23.59 19.90
CA ALA A 666 -0.12 -24.06 20.63
C ALA A 666 -0.89 -25.16 19.88
N GLY A 667 -0.51 -25.45 18.64
CA GLY A 667 -1.16 -26.41 17.76
C GLY A 667 -2.40 -25.89 17.05
N GLN A 668 -2.64 -24.57 17.05
CA GLN A 668 -3.66 -23.93 16.22
C GLN A 668 -3.17 -23.91 14.77
N LYS A 669 -4.10 -23.88 13.82
CA LYS A 669 -3.80 -24.06 12.42
C LYS A 669 -4.59 -23.10 11.56
N ASP A 670 -4.01 -22.75 10.41
CA ASP A 670 -4.68 -22.15 9.28
C ASP A 670 -4.19 -22.79 7.98
N ALA A 671 -4.92 -22.57 6.87
CA ALA A 671 -4.64 -23.21 5.60
C ALA A 671 -4.51 -22.16 4.49
N GLY A 672 -3.41 -22.21 3.72
CA GLY A 672 -3.18 -21.43 2.53
C GLY A 672 -3.23 -22.29 1.26
N TYR A 673 -3.49 -21.63 0.11
CA TYR A 673 -3.50 -22.26 -1.21
C TYR A 673 -2.22 -21.89 -1.96
N VAL A 674 -1.71 -22.87 -2.71
CA VAL A 674 -0.63 -22.60 -3.67
C VAL A 674 -1.17 -22.83 -5.08
N THR A 675 -1.13 -21.78 -5.90
CA THR A 675 -1.41 -21.86 -7.34
C THR A 675 -0.11 -22.13 -8.08
N ILE A 676 0.01 -23.25 -8.77
CA ILE A 676 1.20 -23.65 -9.51
C ILE A 676 0.88 -23.66 -11.00
N GLN A 677 1.51 -22.77 -11.76
CA GLN A 677 1.37 -22.73 -13.21
C GLN A 677 2.48 -23.52 -13.87
N ILE A 678 2.16 -24.65 -14.47
CA ILE A 678 3.11 -25.47 -15.24
C ILE A 678 3.12 -24.97 -16.68
N LEU A 679 4.25 -24.41 -17.12
CA LEU A 679 4.45 -23.97 -18.51
C LEU A 679 5.02 -25.07 -19.38
N ALA A 680 4.69 -25.02 -20.68
CA ALA A 680 5.31 -25.92 -21.65
C ALA A 680 6.80 -25.61 -21.83
N VAL A 681 7.60 -26.61 -22.16
CA VAL A 681 9.01 -26.41 -22.53
C VAL A 681 9.07 -25.69 -23.86
N ASP A 682 9.55 -24.44 -23.87
CA ASP A 682 9.73 -23.62 -25.08
C ASP A 682 11.17 -23.06 -25.14
N PRO A 683 12.09 -23.74 -25.83
CA PRO A 683 13.49 -23.28 -25.94
C PRO A 683 13.69 -22.05 -26.84
N GLU A 684 12.67 -21.69 -27.66
CA GLU A 684 12.78 -20.57 -28.60
C GLU A 684 12.42 -19.24 -27.95
N ASN A 685 11.57 -19.27 -26.90
CA ASN A 685 11.15 -18.10 -26.13
C ASN A 685 11.57 -18.26 -24.66
N ASN A 686 12.84 -18.09 -24.37
CA ASN A 686 13.39 -18.20 -23.03
C ASN A 686 13.82 -16.82 -22.52
N ALA A 687 13.26 -16.37 -21.43
CA ALA A 687 13.64 -15.14 -20.73
C ALA A 687 14.88 -15.39 -19.84
N ALA A 688 15.62 -14.34 -19.54
CA ALA A 688 16.71 -14.45 -18.57
C ALA A 688 16.19 -14.38 -17.13
N PRO A 689 16.79 -15.14 -16.18
CA PRO A 689 16.43 -15.05 -14.78
C PRO A 689 16.65 -13.62 -14.24
N ARG A 690 15.78 -13.18 -13.32
CA ARG A 690 15.80 -11.86 -12.70
C ARG A 690 16.18 -11.98 -11.22
N PRO A 691 17.49 -11.98 -10.90
CA PRO A 691 17.93 -12.06 -9.50
C PRO A 691 17.53 -10.81 -8.74
N ARG A 692 17.21 -10.99 -7.45
CA ARG A 692 16.90 -9.89 -6.52
C ARG A 692 18.17 -9.43 -5.82
N ASP A 693 18.25 -8.16 -5.46
CA ASP A 693 19.30 -7.65 -4.60
C ASP A 693 19.14 -8.22 -3.19
N LEU A 694 20.27 -8.62 -2.59
CA LEU A 694 20.30 -9.19 -1.24
C LEU A 694 21.22 -8.36 -0.37
N THR A 695 20.82 -8.18 0.88
CA THR A 695 21.59 -7.51 1.91
C THR A 695 21.98 -8.50 2.99
N ALA A 696 23.23 -8.45 3.44
CA ALA A 696 23.67 -9.24 4.60
C ALA A 696 24.61 -8.41 5.46
N ARG A 697 24.52 -8.61 6.77
CA ARG A 697 25.34 -7.91 7.76
C ARG A 697 26.34 -8.87 8.39
N VAL A 698 27.58 -8.40 8.58
CA VAL A 698 28.64 -9.19 9.23
C VAL A 698 29.61 -8.27 9.96
N LEU A 699 30.06 -8.70 11.11
CA LEU A 699 31.13 -7.99 11.84
C LEU A 699 32.48 -8.13 11.12
N SER A 700 33.30 -7.09 11.21
CA SER A 700 34.66 -7.11 10.65
C SER A 700 35.46 -8.32 11.15
N GLY A 701 36.02 -9.10 10.23
CA GLY A 701 36.75 -10.33 10.53
C GLY A 701 35.89 -11.59 10.73
N ALA A 702 34.56 -11.46 10.77
CA ALA A 702 33.64 -12.58 10.85
C ALA A 702 33.24 -13.10 9.45
N THR A 703 32.45 -14.17 9.43
CA THR A 703 31.93 -14.77 8.19
C THR A 703 30.41 -14.89 8.32
N VAL A 704 29.70 -14.44 7.31
CA VAL A 704 28.25 -14.64 7.18
C VAL A 704 27.94 -15.57 6.01
N ARG A 705 26.94 -16.41 6.15
CA ARG A 705 26.38 -17.22 5.08
C ARG A 705 25.20 -16.48 4.48
N ILE A 706 25.23 -16.21 3.19
CA ILE A 706 24.16 -15.52 2.47
C ILE A 706 23.43 -16.57 1.62
N PRO A 707 22.21 -16.97 2.00
CA PRO A 707 21.38 -17.80 1.15
C PRO A 707 20.92 -16.98 -0.07
N ILE A 708 21.16 -17.49 -1.27
CA ILE A 708 20.73 -16.86 -2.50
C ILE A 708 19.48 -17.58 -2.99
N PRO A 709 18.30 -16.93 -3.01
CA PRO A 709 17.09 -17.55 -3.53
C PRO A 709 17.18 -17.69 -5.04
N LEU A 710 17.15 -18.91 -5.53
CA LEU A 710 17.22 -19.24 -6.96
C LEU A 710 15.85 -19.66 -7.52
N ASP A 711 14.90 -20.01 -6.64
CA ASP A 711 13.57 -20.40 -7.04
C ASP A 711 12.69 -19.17 -7.32
N GLY A 712 11.90 -19.24 -8.39
CA GLY A 712 10.93 -18.19 -8.76
C GLY A 712 11.53 -16.89 -9.31
N ILE A 713 12.82 -16.87 -9.65
CA ILE A 713 13.47 -15.70 -10.26
C ILE A 713 13.51 -15.77 -11.79
N ASP A 714 13.16 -16.92 -12.37
CA ASP A 714 13.01 -17.08 -13.80
C ASP A 714 11.54 -16.87 -14.22
N PRO A 715 11.28 -15.92 -15.15
CA PRO A 715 9.90 -15.61 -15.55
C PRO A 715 9.18 -16.78 -16.22
N ASP A 716 9.93 -17.67 -16.86
CA ASP A 716 9.40 -18.84 -17.55
C ASP A 716 9.36 -20.08 -16.66
N GLY A 717 9.80 -19.96 -15.41
CA GLY A 717 9.80 -21.03 -14.42
C GLY A 717 10.88 -22.09 -14.66
N ASP A 718 11.96 -21.74 -15.37
CA ASP A 718 13.11 -22.63 -15.55
C ASP A 718 13.94 -22.73 -14.28
N SER A 719 14.59 -23.87 -14.06
CA SER A 719 15.50 -24.06 -12.94
C SER A 719 16.75 -23.21 -13.11
N VAL A 720 17.10 -22.46 -12.06
CA VAL A 720 18.25 -21.53 -12.08
C VAL A 720 19.40 -22.08 -11.25
N GLU A 721 20.63 -21.93 -11.73
CA GLU A 721 21.85 -22.34 -11.06
C GLU A 721 22.76 -21.13 -10.80
N LEU A 722 23.30 -21.02 -9.58
CA LEU A 722 24.32 -20.03 -9.26
C LEU A 722 25.67 -20.44 -9.85
N ILE A 723 26.16 -19.68 -10.80
CA ILE A 723 27.46 -19.96 -11.47
C ILE A 723 28.66 -19.31 -10.77
N GLY A 724 28.46 -18.46 -9.79
CA GLY A 724 29.48 -17.81 -8.98
C GLY A 724 29.45 -16.28 -9.02
N PRO A 725 30.37 -15.60 -8.30
CA PRO A 725 30.42 -14.16 -8.24
C PRO A 725 30.90 -13.55 -9.57
N ALA A 726 30.17 -12.55 -10.07
CA ALA A 726 30.55 -11.82 -11.26
C ALA A 726 31.78 -10.91 -11.07
N SER A 727 32.03 -10.47 -9.82
CA SER A 727 33.17 -9.63 -9.45
C SER A 727 33.61 -9.92 -8.01
N ALA A 728 34.85 -9.58 -7.69
CA ALA A 728 35.34 -9.63 -6.31
C ALA A 728 34.70 -8.47 -5.49
N PRO A 729 34.36 -8.68 -4.21
CA PRO A 729 33.88 -7.61 -3.36
C PRO A 729 34.99 -6.58 -3.11
N ALA A 730 34.60 -5.33 -2.85
CA ALA A 730 35.54 -4.26 -2.51
C ALA A 730 36.28 -4.55 -1.20
N GLN A 731 35.65 -5.25 -0.27
CA GLN A 731 36.22 -5.69 1.00
C GLN A 731 35.83 -7.15 1.28
N GLY A 732 36.69 -7.85 2.02
CA GLY A 732 36.45 -9.25 2.35
C GLY A 732 36.74 -10.23 1.21
N ARG A 733 36.21 -11.43 1.31
CA ARG A 733 36.32 -12.48 0.27
C ARG A 733 35.04 -13.31 0.24
N ILE A 734 34.69 -13.77 -0.95
CA ILE A 734 33.60 -14.73 -1.13
C ILE A 734 34.20 -16.16 -1.05
N ILE A 735 33.48 -17.03 -0.38
CA ILE A 735 33.73 -18.48 -0.34
C ILE A 735 32.44 -19.14 -0.82
N GLU A 736 32.47 -19.80 -1.95
CA GLU A 736 31.34 -20.55 -2.44
C GLU A 736 31.12 -21.80 -1.56
N VAL A 737 29.87 -22.01 -1.13
CA VAL A 737 29.44 -23.17 -0.41
C VAL A 737 28.30 -23.76 -1.22
N GLY A 738 28.57 -24.87 -1.93
CA GLY A 738 27.61 -25.54 -2.80
C GLY A 738 26.47 -26.22 -2.05
#